data_d280f85cf5c6d44cd387e00fdf1f8066
#
_entry.id   d280f85cf5c6d44cd387e00fdf1f8066
#
_cell.length_a   1.000
_cell.length_b   1.000
_cell.length_c   1.000
_cell.angle_alpha   90.00
_cell.angle_beta   90.00
_cell.angle_gamma   90.00
#
_symmetry.space_group_name_H-M   'P 1'
#
loop_
_entity.id
_entity.type
_entity.pdbx_description
1 polymer ?
#
loop_
_entity_poly.entity_id
_entity_poly.type
_entity_poly.pdbx_seq_one_letter_code
_entity_poly.pdbx_strand_id
1 'polypeptide(L)'
;MIRIPGISSIFVRQNRVKFVLCSVVTAAVLCAARADAQTVATYSFEDGTAQGWTSFNGASAPAATNAAAFDGSFSLLTTTGAAGQGGPSINVGGVLQAGAKYTITGSLRLTSGEGATNANFTMKRTDASCTGGTCFDTIGAFQVPVNDSGWATIGGSFTATTTETGLTLYAQLVGATTAQSFYLDDVVITQTAPPPGGTTVATYTWSDGGLDGWTPFGSPTLTNAAPPVLDPAGNTNALLTTNRTATFMGPSLNLLSLNLVAGATYQVTAYVLLAAADSTNPTATLSTKTADCATAGAFANLATSGVLSSTAWTKVQGTFSFSNLPGPPTSLTLYMQSSSATDSFYLSDVTISEIAPPPPDPSQQDNSGITSTFEDGGLDGWSSRSGQSSVTNADGVAHSGTHSLLTTGRIANFDGPQVSVNNKMYPGSVYNISGWIMLTPADGANHIINVSLQTTLNGVTSFPGVTSFPGVSVPADGAWHQISVNGYNMSSSYDQGQAFLYFQTFPPSGNDLVSFYIDDFQLTYVKPPQIQTDIPSIYKTLSQFFPVGAEVDMADVAGPHAQLLTMHFNSITSGNDMKWSSVENTKGSFNYTNADAQVGVAVCADMRIRGHNLVWANGSQTPAYAAGDGSNSSANQALVTSNIQEHIHNEVQHFGSKVYAWDVVNEPLDPSQPDCLVHGPFYKVLGKSYIDIALQAARQYAPAGTKLFINDFSTTDANRLACLVQVVGDLRARGIPIDGVGHEMHNAINFPSPAAIVNAIDTVANAFPDLEQQVTELDMSVYNAGDTKSDYGNNVPASVLAEQGWLYKQYFDAFKETGKISAVTFWGMADDDTWLDGFPVTRTDYPLPFDHGLQAKPAYWGIVDPTKLPGYGMTFALSTKAGTGNTRTLTVTATNGNVGTAYATQLNGFTLTQKSGPKCTPKVTAGSTPVMLGDLAVGASASASFTINITGCNPLAQFTLSVPWSSAVYDTGTFVTNLNFNRGN
;
A
#
# COMPACT_ATOMS: atom_id res chain seq x y z
N MET A 1 19.12 19.80 -53.55
CA MET A 1 18.99 19.51 -54.98
C MET A 1 18.26 18.19 -55.18
N ILE A 2 17.18 18.30 -55.78
CA ILE A 2 16.42 17.53 -56.82
C ILE A 2 15.60 16.43 -56.16
N ARG A 3 14.31 16.65 -55.94
CA ARG A 3 13.07 16.51 -56.76
C ARG A 3 12.64 15.09 -57.05
N ILE A 4 11.59 14.71 -56.46
CA ILE A 4 10.28 14.08 -56.73
C ILE A 4 10.01 13.84 -58.27
N PRO A 5 9.23 12.84 -58.74
CA PRO A 5 7.81 12.60 -58.52
C PRO A 5 7.40 11.10 -58.47
N GLY A 6 6.26 10.61 -58.20
CA GLY A 6 4.87 11.08 -58.15
C GLY A 6 3.90 10.01 -58.57
N ILE A 7 2.62 10.03 -58.04
CA ILE A 7 1.33 9.56 -58.62
C ILE A 7 1.12 8.03 -58.63
N SER A 8 0.04 7.41 -58.36
CA SER A 8 -1.37 7.70 -58.01
C SER A 8 -2.06 6.43 -57.54
N SER A 9 -3.11 6.62 -56.74
CA SER A 9 -4.21 5.75 -56.38
C SER A 9 -4.65 4.67 -57.40
N ILE A 10 -5.08 3.50 -56.87
CA ILE A 10 -6.33 2.81 -57.26
C ILE A 10 -6.76 1.86 -56.11
N PHE A 11 -8.01 1.97 -55.71
CA PHE A 11 -8.78 1.03 -54.88
C PHE A 11 -8.95 -0.33 -55.56
N VAL A 12 -8.86 -1.47 -54.85
CA VAL A 12 -9.79 -2.58 -54.91
C VAL A 12 -9.70 -3.47 -53.67
N ARG A 13 -10.82 -4.03 -53.31
CA ARG A 13 -11.23 -4.82 -52.16
C ARG A 13 -10.59 -6.21 -52.05
N GLN A 14 -10.51 -6.59 -50.73
CA GLN A 14 -10.70 -7.95 -50.15
C GLN A 14 -9.85 -9.12 -50.65
N ASN A 15 -9.07 -9.70 -49.72
CA ASN A 15 -9.38 -10.99 -49.09
C ASN A 15 -8.31 -11.37 -48.07
N ARG A 16 -8.80 -12.05 -46.99
CA ARG A 16 -8.03 -12.56 -45.87
C ARG A 16 -7.00 -13.60 -46.33
N VAL A 17 -5.74 -13.43 -45.97
CA VAL A 17 -4.83 -14.55 -45.64
C VAL A 17 -3.90 -14.10 -44.55
N LYS A 18 -3.91 -14.83 -43.43
CA LYS A 18 -2.94 -14.72 -42.34
C LYS A 18 -1.59 -15.19 -42.83
N PHE A 19 -0.56 -14.37 -42.81
CA PHE A 19 0.82 -14.83 -42.74
C PHE A 19 1.46 -14.25 -41.46
N VAL A 20 1.82 -15.18 -40.59
CA VAL A 20 2.67 -14.99 -39.43
C VAL A 20 4.10 -14.88 -39.93
N LEU A 21 4.73 -13.72 -39.75
CA LEU A 21 6.19 -13.62 -39.85
C LEU A 21 6.76 -13.70 -38.44
N CYS A 22 7.31 -14.85 -38.11
CA CYS A 22 8.02 -15.16 -36.91
C CYS A 22 9.44 -14.60 -37.03
N SER A 23 9.75 -13.54 -36.25
CA SER A 23 11.13 -13.18 -35.97
C SER A 23 11.52 -13.86 -34.66
N VAL A 24 12.37 -14.87 -34.78
CA VAL A 24 12.93 -15.64 -33.69
C VAL A 24 13.87 -14.75 -32.89
N VAL A 25 13.42 -14.32 -31.71
CA VAL A 25 14.29 -14.05 -30.57
C VAL A 25 13.99 -15.13 -29.55
N THR A 26 14.87 -16.08 -29.43
CA THR A 26 14.83 -17.18 -28.47
C THR A 26 15.06 -16.61 -27.08
N ALA A 27 13.99 -16.18 -26.42
CA ALA A 27 13.91 -16.16 -24.98
C ALA A 27 13.17 -17.45 -24.58
N ALA A 28 13.89 -18.44 -24.11
CA ALA A 28 13.32 -19.60 -23.46
C ALA A 28 12.70 -19.12 -22.15
N VAL A 29 11.43 -18.80 -22.18
CA VAL A 29 10.60 -18.71 -20.99
C VAL A 29 10.31 -20.15 -20.59
N LEU A 30 11.19 -20.75 -19.78
CA LEU A 30 10.78 -21.87 -18.95
C LEU A 30 9.81 -21.26 -17.90
N CYS A 31 8.52 -21.46 -18.12
CA CYS A 31 7.52 -21.40 -17.08
C CYS A 31 7.89 -22.48 -16.05
N ALA A 32 8.60 -22.10 -14.97
CA ALA A 32 8.61 -22.88 -13.75
C ALA A 32 7.19 -22.84 -13.20
N ALA A 33 6.51 -23.99 -13.16
CA ALA A 33 5.19 -24.13 -12.60
C ALA A 33 5.23 -23.62 -11.15
N ARG A 34 4.57 -22.52 -10.86
CA ARG A 34 4.22 -22.09 -9.49
C ARG A 34 3.39 -23.20 -8.88
N ALA A 35 3.64 -23.49 -7.60
CA ALA A 35 2.72 -24.24 -6.76
C ALA A 35 1.61 -23.30 -6.28
N ASP A 36 0.84 -22.77 -7.22
CA ASP A 36 -0.49 -22.22 -6.92
C ASP A 36 -1.36 -23.39 -6.46
N ALA A 37 -2.43 -23.11 -5.71
CA ALA A 37 -3.43 -24.13 -5.39
C ALA A 37 -3.84 -24.81 -6.71
N GLN A 38 -3.20 -25.94 -6.99
CA GLN A 38 -3.31 -26.60 -8.30
C GLN A 38 -4.46 -27.59 -8.21
N THR A 39 -5.50 -27.37 -9.00
CA THR A 39 -6.50 -28.41 -9.23
C THR A 39 -5.80 -29.61 -9.86
N VAL A 40 -5.72 -30.72 -9.12
CA VAL A 40 -5.05 -31.96 -9.56
C VAL A 40 -6.02 -32.98 -10.15
N ALA A 41 -7.31 -32.87 -9.81
CA ALA A 41 -8.37 -33.63 -10.46
C ALA A 41 -9.72 -32.91 -10.34
N THR A 42 -10.55 -33.05 -11.37
CA THR A 42 -11.94 -32.58 -11.40
C THR A 42 -12.80 -33.69 -12.02
N TYR A 43 -13.93 -33.96 -11.39
CA TYR A 43 -14.95 -34.92 -11.85
C TYR A 43 -16.28 -34.19 -11.94
N SER A 44 -16.62 -33.76 -13.13
CA SER A 44 -17.84 -33.00 -13.45
C SER A 44 -18.93 -33.88 -14.08
N PHE A 45 -18.55 -35.11 -14.49
CA PHE A 45 -19.41 -36.09 -15.15
C PHE A 45 -20.06 -35.61 -16.48
N GLU A 46 -19.70 -34.48 -17.03
CA GLU A 46 -20.27 -33.84 -18.21
C GLU A 46 -20.02 -34.62 -19.54
N ASP A 47 -19.12 -35.57 -19.49
CA ASP A 47 -18.88 -36.51 -20.61
C ASP A 47 -19.91 -37.67 -20.64
N GLY A 48 -20.88 -37.67 -19.72
CA GLY A 48 -21.89 -38.69 -19.58
C GLY A 48 -21.37 -40.04 -19.06
N THR A 49 -20.19 -40.07 -18.47
CA THR A 49 -19.58 -41.30 -17.90
C THR A 49 -19.39 -41.15 -16.39
N ALA A 50 -19.15 -42.25 -15.70
CA ALA A 50 -18.80 -42.24 -14.28
C ALA A 50 -17.34 -41.83 -14.00
N GLN A 51 -16.55 -41.44 -14.99
CA GLN A 51 -15.18 -40.93 -14.86
C GLN A 51 -14.26 -41.74 -13.91
N GLY A 52 -14.43 -43.06 -13.93
CA GLY A 52 -13.63 -43.99 -13.11
C GLY A 52 -14.16 -44.25 -11.69
N TRP A 53 -15.27 -43.59 -11.31
CA TRP A 53 -15.90 -43.90 -10.03
C TRP A 53 -16.58 -45.28 -10.06
N THR A 54 -16.44 -45.99 -8.95
CA THR A 54 -16.93 -47.35 -8.75
C THR A 54 -17.73 -47.44 -7.44
N SER A 55 -18.47 -48.53 -7.22
CA SER A 55 -19.20 -48.76 -5.98
C SER A 55 -18.27 -49.12 -4.82
N PHE A 56 -18.55 -48.62 -3.63
CA PHE A 56 -17.90 -48.92 -2.37
C PHE A 56 -18.91 -49.46 -1.36
N ASN A 57 -18.57 -50.58 -0.65
CA ASN A 57 -19.26 -51.15 0.49
C ASN A 57 -20.76 -51.41 0.27
N GLY A 58 -21.12 -52.07 -0.81
CA GLY A 58 -22.48 -52.50 -1.12
C GLY A 58 -23.39 -51.47 -1.73
N ALA A 59 -22.86 -50.28 -2.08
CA ALA A 59 -23.59 -49.30 -2.87
C ALA A 59 -23.86 -49.80 -4.31
N SER A 60 -24.86 -49.24 -4.99
CA SER A 60 -25.08 -49.48 -6.41
C SER A 60 -23.89 -48.99 -7.24
N ALA A 61 -23.68 -49.58 -8.42
CA ALA A 61 -22.72 -49.03 -9.37
C ALA A 61 -23.11 -47.58 -9.73
N PRO A 62 -22.22 -46.60 -9.55
CA PRO A 62 -22.51 -45.21 -9.87
C PRO A 62 -22.63 -45.04 -11.39
N ALA A 63 -23.60 -44.24 -11.84
CA ALA A 63 -23.86 -43.99 -13.25
C ALA A 63 -24.10 -42.48 -13.48
N ALA A 64 -23.52 -41.95 -14.53
CA ALA A 64 -23.81 -40.59 -14.95
C ALA A 64 -25.27 -40.45 -15.37
N THR A 65 -25.92 -39.36 -14.97
CA THR A 65 -27.35 -39.09 -15.23
C THR A 65 -27.57 -37.59 -15.49
N ASN A 66 -28.54 -37.29 -16.31
CA ASN A 66 -29.02 -35.93 -16.56
C ASN A 66 -30.32 -35.61 -15.80
N ALA A 67 -30.69 -36.43 -14.81
CA ALA A 67 -31.89 -36.23 -14.02
C ALA A 67 -31.75 -35.04 -13.05
N ALA A 68 -30.58 -34.72 -12.61
CA ALA A 68 -30.22 -33.51 -11.88
C ALA A 68 -28.70 -33.25 -12.05
N ALA A 69 -28.29 -31.98 -12.08
CA ALA A 69 -26.89 -31.55 -12.06
C ALA A 69 -26.75 -30.34 -11.13
N PHE A 70 -25.59 -30.16 -10.49
CA PHE A 70 -25.25 -28.97 -9.73
C PHE A 70 -24.78 -27.88 -10.70
N ASP A 71 -23.85 -28.24 -11.59
CA ASP A 71 -23.43 -27.45 -12.74
C ASP A 71 -23.53 -28.30 -14.01
N GLY A 72 -23.57 -27.66 -15.16
CA GLY A 72 -23.66 -28.34 -16.46
C GLY A 72 -24.98 -29.11 -16.66
N SER A 73 -24.87 -30.38 -17.11
CA SER A 73 -26.00 -31.21 -17.54
C SER A 73 -26.02 -32.60 -16.90
N PHE A 74 -24.95 -33.06 -16.31
CA PHE A 74 -24.82 -34.41 -15.76
C PHE A 74 -24.30 -34.41 -14.34
N SER A 75 -24.67 -35.42 -13.57
CA SER A 75 -24.12 -35.74 -12.25
C SER A 75 -24.01 -37.25 -12.11
N LEU A 76 -23.41 -37.73 -11.02
CA LEU A 76 -23.24 -39.15 -10.74
C LEU A 76 -24.32 -39.64 -9.77
N LEU A 77 -25.22 -40.52 -10.24
CA LEU A 77 -26.27 -41.12 -9.40
C LEU A 77 -25.76 -42.42 -8.78
N THR A 78 -26.01 -42.60 -7.47
CA THR A 78 -25.77 -43.84 -6.76
C THR A 78 -26.81 -44.08 -5.67
N THR A 79 -26.97 -45.34 -5.25
CA THR A 79 -27.75 -45.73 -4.08
C THR A 79 -26.87 -46.36 -3.05
N THR A 80 -26.91 -45.91 -1.79
CA THR A 80 -26.08 -46.50 -0.69
C THR A 80 -26.48 -47.95 -0.41
N GLY A 81 -25.59 -48.68 0.26
CA GLY A 81 -25.96 -49.96 0.88
C GLY A 81 -26.93 -49.80 2.05
N ALA A 82 -27.41 -50.94 2.60
CA ALA A 82 -28.48 -51.05 3.60
C ALA A 82 -28.09 -50.44 4.95
N ALA A 83 -27.80 -49.38 5.24
CA ALA A 83 -27.50 -48.61 6.44
C ALA A 83 -26.75 -47.32 6.13
N GLY A 84 -26.88 -46.76 4.91
CA GLY A 84 -26.24 -45.52 4.51
C GLY A 84 -24.72 -45.62 4.34
N GLN A 85 -24.10 -46.72 4.72
CA GLN A 85 -22.67 -46.95 4.56
C GLN A 85 -22.35 -47.36 3.12
N GLY A 86 -21.30 -46.79 2.59
CA GLY A 86 -20.91 -46.98 1.22
C GLY A 86 -21.53 -46.01 0.25
N GLY A 87 -20.92 -45.88 -0.91
CA GLY A 87 -21.30 -44.91 -1.94
C GLY A 87 -20.38 -44.96 -3.17
N PRO A 88 -20.40 -43.95 -4.02
CA PRO A 88 -19.45 -43.87 -5.12
C PRO A 88 -18.04 -43.60 -4.58
N SER A 89 -17.07 -44.28 -5.16
CA SER A 89 -15.66 -44.21 -4.73
C SER A 89 -14.72 -44.13 -5.91
N ILE A 90 -13.55 -43.51 -5.69
CA ILE A 90 -12.47 -43.43 -6.65
C ILE A 90 -11.11 -43.61 -5.97
N ASN A 91 -10.21 -44.35 -6.64
CA ASN A 91 -8.82 -44.45 -6.17
C ASN A 91 -8.07 -43.16 -6.53
N VAL A 92 -7.57 -42.43 -5.55
CA VAL A 92 -6.79 -41.20 -5.71
C VAL A 92 -5.31 -41.38 -5.35
N GLY A 93 -4.83 -42.59 -5.14
CA GLY A 93 -3.41 -42.87 -4.83
C GLY A 93 -2.43 -42.44 -5.92
N GLY A 94 -2.88 -42.36 -7.17
CA GLY A 94 -2.08 -41.83 -8.29
C GLY A 94 -2.22 -40.31 -8.49
N VAL A 95 -3.15 -39.66 -7.77
CA VAL A 95 -3.43 -38.23 -7.85
C VAL A 95 -2.80 -37.47 -6.69
N LEU A 96 -2.82 -38.04 -5.49
CA LEU A 96 -2.33 -37.42 -4.27
C LEU A 96 -0.86 -37.79 -4.03
N GLN A 97 -0.06 -36.79 -3.64
CA GLN A 97 1.35 -36.95 -3.26
C GLN A 97 1.48 -37.12 -1.74
N ALA A 98 2.25 -38.07 -1.30
CA ALA A 98 2.51 -38.28 0.13
C ALA A 98 3.13 -37.01 0.76
N GLY A 99 2.57 -36.59 1.89
CA GLY A 99 2.98 -35.39 2.62
C GLY A 99 2.32 -34.09 2.16
N ALA A 100 1.69 -34.06 1.01
CA ALA A 100 1.02 -32.86 0.52
C ALA A 100 -0.37 -32.66 1.16
N LYS A 101 -0.82 -31.39 1.21
CA LYS A 101 -2.17 -31.03 1.67
C LYS A 101 -3.09 -30.76 0.49
N TYR A 102 -4.32 -31.15 0.63
CA TYR A 102 -5.35 -31.02 -0.38
C TYR A 102 -6.65 -30.46 0.20
N THR A 103 -7.40 -29.73 -0.61
CA THR A 103 -8.83 -29.50 -0.39
C THR A 103 -9.59 -30.36 -1.39
N ILE A 104 -10.52 -31.17 -0.86
CA ILE A 104 -11.37 -32.07 -1.64
C ILE A 104 -12.82 -31.65 -1.38
N THR A 105 -13.52 -31.17 -2.39
CA THR A 105 -14.93 -30.76 -2.28
C THR A 105 -15.76 -31.42 -3.36
N GLY A 106 -17.07 -31.49 -3.14
CA GLY A 106 -18.05 -31.95 -4.12
C GLY A 106 -19.45 -31.54 -3.70
N SER A 107 -20.37 -31.47 -4.64
CA SER A 107 -21.76 -31.12 -4.40
C SER A 107 -22.61 -32.38 -4.36
N LEU A 108 -23.47 -32.52 -3.32
CA LEU A 108 -24.33 -33.69 -3.11
C LEU A 108 -25.78 -33.28 -2.87
N ARG A 109 -26.72 -34.00 -3.45
CA ARG A 109 -28.16 -33.83 -3.27
C ARG A 109 -28.85 -35.18 -3.27
N LEU A 110 -29.85 -35.40 -2.39
CA LEU A 110 -30.67 -36.61 -2.39
C LEU A 110 -31.61 -36.63 -3.60
N THR A 111 -31.99 -37.81 -4.05
CA THR A 111 -33.07 -37.95 -5.04
C THR A 111 -34.40 -37.59 -4.44
N SER A 112 -35.35 -37.15 -5.28
CA SER A 112 -36.69 -36.70 -4.82
C SER A 112 -37.40 -37.77 -4.01
N GLY A 113 -37.90 -37.36 -2.83
CA GLY A 113 -38.63 -38.24 -1.91
C GLY A 113 -37.78 -38.98 -0.89
N GLU A 114 -36.47 -38.83 -0.94
CA GLU A 114 -35.56 -39.32 0.11
C GLU A 114 -35.64 -38.44 1.36
N GLY A 115 -35.63 -39.06 2.53
CA GLY A 115 -35.59 -38.33 3.80
C GLY A 115 -34.27 -37.64 4.05
N ALA A 116 -34.29 -36.44 4.63
CA ALA A 116 -33.09 -35.70 4.98
C ALA A 116 -32.12 -36.52 5.87
N THR A 117 -30.85 -36.42 5.62
CA THR A 117 -29.77 -37.14 6.33
C THR A 117 -28.53 -36.29 6.34
N ASN A 118 -27.37 -36.85 6.76
CA ASN A 118 -26.07 -36.18 6.66
C ASN A 118 -25.16 -36.90 5.66
N ALA A 119 -24.26 -36.16 5.05
CA ALA A 119 -23.27 -36.70 4.13
C ALA A 119 -21.86 -36.20 4.45
N ASN A 120 -20.86 -36.94 4.04
CA ASN A 120 -19.46 -36.49 4.06
C ASN A 120 -18.63 -37.26 3.01
N PHE A 121 -17.49 -36.69 2.64
CA PHE A 121 -16.42 -37.46 2.03
C PHE A 121 -15.60 -38.17 3.12
N THR A 122 -15.16 -39.36 2.80
CA THR A 122 -14.24 -40.16 3.64
C THR A 122 -13.10 -40.66 2.78
N MET A 123 -11.87 -40.57 3.32
CA MET A 123 -10.67 -41.19 2.75
C MET A 123 -10.41 -42.51 3.45
N LYS A 124 -10.52 -43.59 2.70
CA LYS A 124 -9.97 -44.87 3.12
C LYS A 124 -8.50 -44.91 2.78
N ARG A 125 -7.64 -45.20 3.75
CA ARG A 125 -6.21 -45.37 3.54
C ARG A 125 -5.68 -46.62 4.20
N THR A 126 -4.64 -47.23 3.63
CA THR A 126 -3.91 -48.32 4.21
C THR A 126 -2.62 -47.77 4.80
N ASP A 127 -2.45 -47.84 6.10
CA ASP A 127 -1.34 -47.27 6.84
C ASP A 127 -0.98 -48.19 8.02
N ALA A 128 0.32 -48.40 8.25
CA ALA A 128 0.80 -49.22 9.35
C ALA A 128 0.44 -48.67 10.74
N SER A 129 0.15 -47.38 10.87
CA SER A 129 -0.30 -46.76 12.13
C SER A 129 -1.78 -47.02 12.43
N CYS A 130 -2.56 -47.54 11.47
CA CYS A 130 -4.00 -47.78 11.62
C CYS A 130 -4.24 -49.10 12.38
N THR A 131 -5.18 -49.11 13.31
CA THR A 131 -5.64 -50.31 13.97
C THR A 131 -6.23 -51.28 12.94
N GLY A 132 -5.60 -52.46 12.73
CA GLY A 132 -5.98 -53.40 11.68
C GLY A 132 -5.53 -53.03 10.27
N GLY A 133 -4.59 -52.07 10.12
CA GLY A 133 -3.97 -51.68 8.84
C GLY A 133 -4.83 -50.82 7.90
N THR A 134 -6.02 -50.40 8.32
CA THR A 134 -6.90 -49.54 7.51
C THR A 134 -7.53 -48.44 8.37
N CYS A 135 -7.42 -47.20 7.93
CA CYS A 135 -8.09 -46.01 8.51
C CYS A 135 -9.18 -45.46 7.58
N PHE A 136 -10.14 -44.78 8.21
CA PHE A 136 -11.21 -44.07 7.52
C PHE A 136 -11.29 -42.65 8.09
N ASP A 137 -10.78 -41.70 7.33
CA ASP A 137 -10.68 -40.32 7.78
C ASP A 137 -11.77 -39.47 7.10
N THR A 138 -12.59 -38.79 7.88
CA THR A 138 -13.56 -37.84 7.36
C THR A 138 -12.85 -36.62 6.81
N ILE A 139 -13.23 -36.18 5.61
CA ILE A 139 -12.65 -34.99 4.95
C ILE A 139 -13.53 -33.80 5.21
N GLY A 140 -13.00 -32.78 5.90
CA GLY A 140 -13.74 -31.57 6.24
C GLY A 140 -14.77 -31.75 7.36
N ALA A 141 -15.93 -31.12 7.21
CA ALA A 141 -17.00 -31.17 8.20
C ALA A 141 -17.57 -32.61 8.32
N PHE A 142 -17.71 -33.07 9.53
CA PHE A 142 -18.39 -34.32 9.82
C PHE A 142 -19.91 -34.09 9.82
N GLN A 143 -20.64 -34.89 9.03
CA GLN A 143 -22.11 -34.87 8.97
C GLN A 143 -22.71 -33.56 8.40
N VAL A 144 -22.42 -33.23 7.14
CA VAL A 144 -23.06 -32.14 6.44
C VAL A 144 -24.55 -32.49 6.16
N PRO A 145 -25.51 -31.69 6.59
CA PRO A 145 -26.95 -31.95 6.31
C PRO A 145 -27.24 -31.92 4.81
N VAL A 146 -27.95 -32.93 4.33
CA VAL A 146 -28.36 -33.07 2.93
C VAL A 146 -29.82 -33.46 2.81
N ASN A 147 -30.49 -33.00 1.77
CA ASN A 147 -31.87 -33.28 1.47
C ASN A 147 -32.11 -33.36 -0.04
N ASP A 148 -33.37 -33.54 -0.44
CA ASP A 148 -33.79 -33.62 -1.84
C ASP A 148 -34.14 -32.27 -2.49
N SER A 149 -34.17 -31.19 -1.70
CA SER A 149 -34.60 -29.84 -2.17
C SER A 149 -33.44 -28.98 -2.68
N GLY A 150 -32.21 -29.26 -2.26
CA GLY A 150 -31.02 -28.45 -2.63
C GLY A 150 -29.73 -29.23 -2.63
N TRP A 151 -28.72 -28.66 -3.28
CA TRP A 151 -27.37 -29.19 -3.27
C TRP A 151 -26.60 -28.68 -2.04
N ALA A 152 -25.81 -29.56 -1.44
CA ALA A 152 -24.93 -29.22 -0.34
C ALA A 152 -23.47 -29.54 -0.71
N THR A 153 -22.55 -28.66 -0.38
CA THR A 153 -21.12 -28.93 -0.57
C THR A 153 -20.59 -29.75 0.58
N ILE A 154 -19.99 -30.91 0.27
CA ILE A 154 -19.30 -31.80 1.21
C ILE A 154 -17.80 -31.76 0.97
N GLY A 155 -16.99 -32.08 2.00
CA GLY A 155 -15.55 -32.18 1.88
C GLY A 155 -14.81 -31.16 2.74
N GLY A 156 -13.52 -30.95 2.44
CA GLY A 156 -12.61 -30.09 3.18
C GLY A 156 -11.16 -30.50 3.03
N SER A 157 -10.32 -30.20 4.03
CA SER A 157 -8.89 -30.44 3.99
C SER A 157 -8.54 -31.89 4.25
N PHE A 158 -7.56 -32.42 3.52
CA PHE A 158 -6.92 -33.72 3.72
C PHE A 158 -5.39 -33.58 3.59
N THR A 159 -4.63 -34.23 4.46
CA THR A 159 -3.17 -34.33 4.35
C THR A 159 -2.80 -35.78 4.09
N ALA A 160 -2.19 -36.06 2.95
CA ALA A 160 -1.66 -37.39 2.65
C ALA A 160 -0.36 -37.62 3.44
N THR A 161 -0.25 -38.68 4.19
CA THR A 161 0.98 -39.02 4.96
C THR A 161 2.00 -39.73 4.09
N THR A 162 3.28 -39.76 4.54
CA THR A 162 4.37 -40.43 3.82
C THR A 162 4.31 -41.96 3.86
N THR A 163 3.51 -42.51 4.76
CA THR A 163 3.36 -43.97 4.98
C THR A 163 2.15 -44.57 4.31
N GLU A 164 1.29 -43.76 3.67
CA GLU A 164 0.03 -44.24 3.11
C GLU A 164 0.22 -45.06 1.84
N THR A 165 -0.52 -46.13 1.77
CA THR A 165 -0.70 -46.91 0.53
C THR A 165 -2.19 -47.11 0.28
N GLY A 166 -2.64 -47.02 -0.96
CA GLY A 166 -4.03 -47.28 -1.34
C GLY A 166 -5.05 -46.24 -0.81
N LEU A 167 -5.03 -45.04 -1.37
CA LEU A 167 -5.99 -43.97 -1.05
C LEU A 167 -7.27 -44.12 -1.87
N THR A 168 -8.39 -44.35 -1.21
CA THR A 168 -9.73 -44.38 -1.86
C THR A 168 -10.64 -43.33 -1.26
N LEU A 169 -11.00 -42.32 -2.07
CA LEU A 169 -12.01 -41.28 -1.74
C LEU A 169 -13.41 -41.88 -2.00
N TYR A 170 -14.35 -41.70 -1.08
CA TYR A 170 -15.73 -42.04 -1.31
C TYR A 170 -16.70 -41.10 -0.60
N ALA A 171 -17.88 -40.90 -1.21
CA ALA A 171 -18.98 -40.16 -0.58
C ALA A 171 -19.91 -41.17 0.15
N GLN A 172 -20.40 -40.80 1.33
CA GLN A 172 -21.34 -41.62 2.10
C GLN A 172 -22.40 -40.79 2.76
N LEU A 173 -23.54 -41.40 3.06
CA LEU A 173 -24.61 -40.84 3.89
C LEU A 173 -24.44 -41.34 5.33
N VAL A 174 -24.40 -40.43 6.29
CA VAL A 174 -24.13 -40.74 7.70
C VAL A 174 -25.47 -40.68 8.49
N GLY A 175 -25.72 -41.79 9.21
CA GLY A 175 -26.96 -41.91 10.02
C GLY A 175 -28.21 -42.39 9.27
N ALA A 176 -28.12 -42.63 7.97
CA ALA A 176 -29.22 -43.26 7.23
C ALA A 176 -29.43 -44.70 7.69
N THR A 177 -30.69 -45.07 7.98
CA THR A 177 -31.07 -46.41 8.46
C THR A 177 -31.56 -47.33 7.34
N THR A 178 -31.71 -46.78 6.14
CA THR A 178 -32.17 -47.49 4.91
C THR A 178 -31.25 -47.06 3.77
N ALA A 179 -31.25 -47.81 2.68
CA ALA A 179 -30.64 -47.42 1.45
C ALA A 179 -31.32 -46.14 0.89
N GLN A 180 -30.49 -45.15 0.53
CA GLN A 180 -30.95 -43.88 -0.06
C GLN A 180 -30.17 -43.57 -1.33
N SER A 181 -30.82 -42.91 -2.26
CA SER A 181 -30.22 -42.50 -3.55
C SER A 181 -29.84 -41.05 -3.54
N PHE A 182 -28.71 -40.72 -4.11
CA PHE A 182 -28.20 -39.35 -4.20
C PHE A 182 -27.41 -39.08 -5.49
N TYR A 183 -27.38 -37.82 -5.82
CA TYR A 183 -26.52 -37.28 -6.87
C TYR A 183 -25.25 -36.71 -6.27
N LEU A 184 -24.09 -36.94 -6.91
CA LEU A 184 -22.79 -36.34 -6.61
C LEU A 184 -22.30 -35.62 -7.86
N ASP A 185 -21.83 -34.40 -7.69
CA ASP A 185 -21.36 -33.57 -8.80
C ASP A 185 -20.18 -32.69 -8.42
N ASP A 186 -19.44 -32.15 -9.42
CA ASP A 186 -18.36 -31.20 -9.25
C ASP A 186 -17.36 -31.57 -8.15
N VAL A 187 -16.84 -32.80 -8.22
CA VAL A 187 -15.80 -33.19 -7.27
C VAL A 187 -14.47 -32.60 -7.72
N VAL A 188 -13.91 -31.72 -6.90
CA VAL A 188 -12.64 -31.03 -7.18
C VAL A 188 -11.62 -31.40 -6.11
N ILE A 189 -10.43 -31.82 -6.54
CA ILE A 189 -9.28 -32.07 -5.71
C ILE A 189 -8.22 -31.01 -6.04
N THR A 190 -7.94 -30.14 -5.10
CA THR A 190 -6.95 -29.08 -5.23
C THR A 190 -5.80 -29.29 -4.25
N GLN A 191 -4.58 -29.37 -4.73
CA GLN A 191 -3.41 -29.36 -3.87
C GLN A 191 -3.22 -27.95 -3.29
N THR A 192 -3.25 -27.84 -1.96
CA THR A 192 -3.21 -26.57 -1.24
C THR A 192 -1.88 -26.34 -0.53
N ALA A 193 -1.08 -27.40 -0.35
CA ALA A 193 0.31 -27.27 0.07
C ALA A 193 1.12 -28.47 -0.48
N PRO A 194 2.36 -28.25 -0.91
CA PRO A 194 3.27 -29.32 -1.27
C PRO A 194 3.61 -30.20 -0.05
N PRO A 195 4.25 -31.36 -0.24
CA PRO A 195 4.71 -32.21 0.87
C PRO A 195 5.56 -31.43 1.88
N PRO A 196 5.56 -31.80 3.19
CA PRO A 196 6.50 -31.25 4.16
C PRO A 196 7.95 -31.44 3.67
N GLY A 197 8.61 -30.32 3.40
CA GLY A 197 9.90 -30.29 2.71
C GLY A 197 9.85 -29.40 1.48
N GLY A 198 8.65 -28.94 1.07
CA GLY A 198 8.44 -27.99 -0.03
C GLY A 198 8.74 -28.60 -1.41
N THR A 199 8.52 -27.78 -2.45
CA THR A 199 9.00 -28.09 -3.82
C THR A 199 10.51 -27.88 -3.85
N THR A 200 11.28 -28.96 -4.08
CA THR A 200 12.73 -28.87 -4.19
C THR A 200 13.10 -28.02 -5.41
N VAL A 201 13.78 -26.90 -5.16
CA VAL A 201 14.28 -25.97 -6.18
C VAL A 201 15.66 -26.42 -6.66
N ALA A 202 16.53 -26.83 -5.73
CA ALA A 202 17.88 -27.30 -6.06
C ALA A 202 18.39 -28.28 -4.99
N THR A 203 19.25 -29.23 -5.45
CA THR A 203 19.98 -30.14 -4.58
C THR A 203 21.44 -30.21 -5.05
N TYR A 204 22.37 -30.19 -4.09
CA TYR A 204 23.81 -30.22 -4.31
C TYR A 204 24.43 -31.37 -3.51
N THR A 205 24.99 -32.33 -4.23
CA THR A 205 25.61 -33.56 -3.66
C THR A 205 27.08 -33.72 -4.02
N TRP A 206 27.57 -32.93 -4.99
CA TRP A 206 28.92 -32.94 -5.55
C TRP A 206 29.39 -34.33 -6.05
N SER A 207 28.46 -35.22 -6.33
CA SER A 207 28.75 -36.60 -6.77
C SER A 207 29.40 -36.66 -8.16
N ASP A 208 29.26 -35.60 -8.98
CA ASP A 208 29.88 -35.53 -10.30
C ASP A 208 31.36 -35.08 -10.29
N GLY A 209 31.90 -34.69 -9.13
CA GLY A 209 33.26 -34.17 -8.98
C GLY A 209 33.44 -32.70 -9.22
N GLY A 210 32.35 -31.95 -9.56
CA GLY A 210 32.37 -30.51 -9.80
C GLY A 210 32.21 -29.70 -8.50
N LEU A 211 32.09 -28.39 -8.67
CA LEU A 211 31.74 -27.46 -7.57
C LEU A 211 30.28 -27.00 -7.64
N ASP A 212 29.52 -27.45 -8.63
CA ASP A 212 28.06 -27.25 -8.83
C ASP A 212 27.63 -25.76 -8.74
N GLY A 213 28.48 -24.85 -9.23
CA GLY A 213 28.23 -23.40 -9.19
C GLY A 213 28.54 -22.74 -7.84
N TRP A 214 29.03 -23.49 -6.85
CA TRP A 214 29.50 -22.92 -5.59
C TRP A 214 30.85 -22.23 -5.76
N THR A 215 31.01 -21.08 -5.10
CA THR A 215 32.20 -20.22 -5.17
C THR A 215 32.68 -19.84 -3.77
N PRO A 216 33.95 -19.44 -3.59
CA PRO A 216 34.43 -18.95 -2.30
C PRO A 216 33.74 -17.64 -1.88
N PHE A 217 33.22 -17.58 -0.66
CA PHE A 217 32.84 -16.32 -0.02
C PHE A 217 34.05 -15.83 0.81
N GLY A 218 34.63 -14.71 0.44
CA GLY A 218 35.97 -14.33 0.90
C GLY A 218 37.07 -15.00 0.06
N SER A 219 38.10 -15.54 0.70
CA SER A 219 39.23 -16.15 0.00
C SER A 219 39.58 -17.56 0.48
N PRO A 220 38.64 -18.42 0.90
CA PRO A 220 38.91 -19.82 1.21
C PRO A 220 39.15 -20.59 -0.09
N THR A 221 39.71 -21.79 0.03
CA THR A 221 39.81 -22.74 -1.09
C THR A 221 38.67 -23.73 -1.03
N LEU A 222 38.00 -23.93 -2.16
CA LEU A 222 36.95 -24.94 -2.32
C LEU A 222 37.46 -26.07 -3.21
N THR A 223 37.25 -27.29 -2.79
CA THR A 223 37.57 -28.50 -3.58
C THR A 223 36.49 -29.55 -3.40
N ASN A 224 36.17 -30.27 -4.46
CA ASN A 224 35.36 -31.48 -4.34
C ASN A 224 36.28 -32.62 -3.82
N ALA A 225 35.94 -33.25 -2.71
CA ALA A 225 36.73 -34.27 -2.08
C ALA A 225 35.90 -35.32 -1.33
N ALA A 226 36.42 -36.52 -1.23
CA ALA A 226 35.80 -37.55 -0.43
C ALA A 226 35.90 -37.24 1.08
N PRO A 227 34.79 -37.16 1.81
CA PRO A 227 34.81 -36.96 3.26
C PRO A 227 35.19 -38.23 3.98
N PRO A 228 35.72 -38.16 5.21
CA PRO A 228 36.09 -39.35 5.99
C PRO A 228 34.90 -40.24 6.41
N VAL A 229 33.69 -39.68 6.37
CA VAL A 229 32.42 -40.36 6.68
C VAL A 229 31.42 -40.02 5.61
N LEU A 230 30.73 -40.99 5.03
CA LEU A 230 29.63 -40.74 4.07
C LEU A 230 28.57 -39.88 4.72
N ASP A 231 27.98 -38.99 3.96
CA ASP A 231 26.86 -38.14 4.43
C ASP A 231 25.60 -38.99 4.68
N PRO A 232 24.54 -38.41 5.28
CA PRO A 232 23.30 -39.14 5.54
C PRO A 232 22.57 -39.65 4.29
N ALA A 233 22.82 -39.08 3.12
CA ALA A 233 22.30 -39.55 1.84
C ALA A 233 23.20 -40.64 1.19
N GLY A 234 24.36 -40.90 1.74
CA GLY A 234 25.32 -41.89 1.22
C GLY A 234 26.21 -41.38 0.09
N ASN A 235 26.34 -40.06 -0.09
CA ASN A 235 27.22 -39.50 -1.10
C ASN A 235 28.70 -39.72 -0.76
N THR A 236 29.48 -40.01 -1.79
CA THR A 236 30.93 -40.33 -1.67
C THR A 236 31.81 -39.08 -1.75
N ASN A 237 31.26 -37.94 -2.18
CA ASN A 237 31.95 -36.68 -2.35
C ASN A 237 31.20 -35.55 -1.61
N ALA A 238 31.93 -34.51 -1.27
CA ALA A 238 31.40 -33.32 -0.60
C ALA A 238 32.27 -32.10 -0.95
N LEU A 239 31.77 -30.93 -0.69
CA LEU A 239 32.50 -29.67 -0.92
C LEU A 239 33.37 -29.34 0.30
N LEU A 240 34.69 -29.57 0.17
CA LEU A 240 35.67 -29.26 1.18
C LEU A 240 36.09 -27.78 1.10
N THR A 241 36.02 -27.12 2.23
CA THR A 241 36.46 -25.70 2.42
C THR A 241 37.73 -25.70 3.29
N THR A 242 38.80 -25.12 2.78
CA THR A 242 40.11 -24.99 3.45
C THR A 242 40.68 -23.58 3.34
N ASN A 243 41.84 -23.32 3.99
CA ASN A 243 42.53 -22.04 3.93
C ASN A 243 41.68 -20.85 4.38
N ARG A 244 40.85 -21.03 5.37
CA ARG A 244 40.06 -19.99 5.99
C ARG A 244 40.92 -19.15 6.93
N THR A 245 40.72 -17.85 6.96
CA THR A 245 41.41 -16.89 7.84
C THR A 245 40.44 -15.97 8.60
N ALA A 246 39.14 -16.11 8.36
CA ALA A 246 38.08 -15.40 9.07
C ALA A 246 36.84 -16.28 9.20
N THR A 247 36.03 -16.01 10.23
CA THR A 247 34.83 -16.80 10.55
C THR A 247 33.80 -16.80 9.42
N PHE A 248 33.63 -15.67 8.72
CA PHE A 248 32.68 -15.52 7.62
C PHE A 248 33.08 -16.21 6.32
N MET A 249 34.33 -16.65 6.19
CA MET A 249 34.81 -17.29 4.94
C MET A 249 34.23 -18.70 4.82
N GLY A 250 33.72 -19.03 3.63
CA GLY A 250 33.14 -20.36 3.39
C GLY A 250 32.67 -20.55 1.95
N PRO A 251 31.98 -21.65 1.68
CA PRO A 251 31.37 -21.88 0.38
C PRO A 251 30.10 -21.02 0.22
N SER A 252 29.87 -20.52 -0.96
CA SER A 252 28.71 -19.66 -1.30
C SER A 252 28.08 -20.02 -2.64
N LEU A 253 26.79 -19.76 -2.73
CA LEU A 253 25.95 -19.99 -3.91
C LEU A 253 25.19 -18.73 -4.28
N ASN A 254 25.22 -18.35 -5.55
CA ASN A 254 24.38 -17.29 -6.08
C ASN A 254 22.93 -17.80 -6.29
N LEU A 255 22.00 -17.38 -5.46
CA LEU A 255 20.62 -17.81 -5.50
C LEU A 255 19.80 -17.18 -6.64
N LEU A 256 20.24 -16.04 -7.24
CA LEU A 256 19.52 -15.42 -8.37
C LEU A 256 19.51 -16.35 -9.60
N SER A 257 20.48 -17.27 -9.72
CA SER A 257 20.50 -18.27 -10.80
C SER A 257 19.41 -19.34 -10.71
N LEU A 258 18.71 -19.41 -9.56
CA LEU A 258 17.70 -20.42 -9.29
C LEU A 258 16.27 -19.95 -9.66
N ASN A 259 16.13 -18.72 -10.19
CA ASN A 259 14.83 -18.12 -10.52
C ASN A 259 13.83 -18.15 -9.34
N LEU A 260 14.30 -17.83 -8.15
CA LEU A 260 13.46 -17.77 -6.95
C LEU A 260 12.42 -16.65 -7.06
N VAL A 261 11.27 -16.82 -6.42
CA VAL A 261 10.15 -15.88 -6.45
C VAL A 261 10.18 -15.01 -5.20
N ALA A 262 10.15 -13.68 -5.37
CA ALA A 262 10.05 -12.74 -4.25
C ALA A 262 8.74 -12.96 -3.48
N GLY A 263 8.81 -12.86 -2.15
CA GLY A 263 7.68 -13.13 -1.26
C GLY A 263 7.45 -14.61 -0.93
N ALA A 264 8.05 -15.54 -1.67
CA ALA A 264 8.06 -16.96 -1.30
C ALA A 264 9.00 -17.23 -0.13
N THR A 265 8.71 -18.27 0.65
CA THR A 265 9.59 -18.74 1.73
C THR A 265 10.32 -20.01 1.30
N TYR A 266 11.63 -19.99 1.45
CA TYR A 266 12.51 -21.08 1.10
C TYR A 266 13.16 -21.70 2.35
N GLN A 267 13.23 -23.00 2.41
CA GLN A 267 14.01 -23.73 3.40
C GLN A 267 15.31 -24.22 2.78
N VAL A 268 16.40 -24.05 3.50
CA VAL A 268 17.70 -24.63 3.16
C VAL A 268 18.05 -25.66 4.24
N THR A 269 18.33 -26.87 3.79
CA THR A 269 18.90 -27.95 4.62
C THR A 269 20.31 -28.25 4.12
N ALA A 270 21.26 -28.40 5.01
CA ALA A 270 22.64 -28.70 4.69
C ALA A 270 23.27 -29.58 5.79
N TYR A 271 24.29 -30.33 5.45
CA TYR A 271 25.07 -31.12 6.41
C TYR A 271 26.52 -30.66 6.39
N VAL A 272 27.10 -30.52 7.59
CA VAL A 272 28.49 -30.02 7.77
C VAL A 272 29.27 -31.04 8.61
N LEU A 273 30.52 -31.34 8.19
CA LEU A 273 31.44 -32.23 8.90
C LEU A 273 32.82 -31.53 9.00
N LEU A 274 33.43 -31.49 10.16
CA LEU A 274 34.82 -31.00 10.27
C LEU A 274 35.78 -31.95 9.57
N ALA A 275 36.78 -31.39 8.88
CA ALA A 275 37.83 -32.17 8.26
C ALA A 275 38.80 -32.82 9.30
N ALA A 276 38.93 -32.18 10.45
CA ALA A 276 39.68 -32.67 11.61
C ALA A 276 39.03 -32.23 12.91
N ALA A 277 39.28 -32.94 14.02
CA ALA A 277 38.78 -32.52 15.33
C ALA A 277 39.34 -31.14 15.72
N ASP A 278 38.44 -30.26 16.20
CA ASP A 278 38.79 -28.93 16.70
C ASP A 278 38.32 -28.80 18.15
N SER A 279 39.25 -28.50 19.05
CA SER A 279 38.97 -28.35 20.49
C SER A 279 38.24 -27.08 20.87
N THR A 280 38.04 -26.16 19.91
CA THR A 280 37.28 -24.93 20.13
C THR A 280 35.77 -25.15 20.02
N ASN A 281 35.35 -26.37 19.68
CA ASN A 281 33.94 -26.73 19.51
C ASN A 281 33.19 -25.79 18.54
N PRO A 282 33.65 -25.63 17.28
CA PRO A 282 33.04 -24.68 16.36
C PRO A 282 31.62 -25.09 15.97
N THR A 283 30.84 -24.10 15.60
CA THR A 283 29.50 -24.24 15.02
C THR A 283 29.48 -23.71 13.58
N ALA A 284 28.60 -24.25 12.74
CA ALA A 284 28.36 -23.70 11.41
C ALA A 284 27.14 -22.80 11.41
N THR A 285 27.19 -21.70 10.69
CA THR A 285 26.05 -20.81 10.50
C THR A 285 25.74 -20.66 9.01
N LEU A 286 24.50 -20.96 8.66
CA LEU A 286 23.94 -20.73 7.34
C LEU A 286 23.48 -19.28 7.27
N SER A 287 23.90 -18.54 6.24
CA SER A 287 23.65 -17.10 6.14
C SER A 287 23.34 -16.70 4.71
N THR A 288 22.65 -15.58 4.57
CA THR A 288 22.44 -14.89 3.27
C THR A 288 23.11 -13.51 3.26
N LYS A 289 23.49 -13.08 2.07
CA LYS A 289 23.83 -11.69 1.75
C LYS A 289 22.94 -11.24 0.62
N THR A 290 22.21 -10.16 0.82
CA THR A 290 21.33 -9.56 -0.17
C THR A 290 21.83 -8.15 -0.49
N ALA A 291 21.96 -7.80 -1.76
CA ALA A 291 22.20 -6.43 -2.20
C ALA A 291 21.12 -6.05 -3.23
N ASP A 292 20.72 -4.80 -3.22
CA ASP A 292 19.79 -4.19 -4.16
C ASP A 292 20.31 -2.81 -4.62
N CYS A 293 19.47 -2.03 -5.28
CA CYS A 293 19.83 -0.70 -5.76
C CYS A 293 20.13 0.31 -4.63
N ALA A 294 19.58 0.10 -3.43
CA ALA A 294 19.75 0.98 -2.27
C ALA A 294 20.83 0.48 -1.30
N THR A 295 21.08 -0.81 -1.26
CA THR A 295 21.89 -1.49 -0.24
C THR A 295 23.03 -2.27 -0.89
N ALA A 296 24.26 -1.94 -0.55
CA ALA A 296 25.47 -2.66 -1.05
C ALA A 296 25.60 -4.10 -0.52
N GLY A 297 24.84 -4.45 0.51
CA GLY A 297 24.73 -5.81 1.06
C GLY A 297 24.26 -5.83 2.51
N ALA A 298 23.10 -6.43 2.72
CA ALA A 298 22.57 -6.81 4.03
C ALA A 298 22.93 -8.28 4.31
N PHE A 299 23.29 -8.60 5.55
CA PHE A 299 23.62 -9.96 5.98
C PHE A 299 22.59 -10.46 6.96
N ALA A 300 22.11 -11.70 6.76
CA ALA A 300 21.19 -12.36 7.66
C ALA A 300 21.69 -13.77 8.01
N ASN A 301 21.71 -14.11 9.29
CA ASN A 301 21.94 -15.47 9.74
C ASN A 301 20.62 -16.24 9.75
N LEU A 302 20.54 -17.33 9.02
CA LEU A 302 19.33 -18.13 8.88
C LEU A 302 19.24 -19.20 9.98
N ALA A 303 20.34 -19.85 10.29
CA ALA A 303 20.43 -20.85 11.33
C ALA A 303 21.88 -21.13 11.75
N THR A 304 22.08 -21.51 13.02
CA THR A 304 23.36 -21.99 13.53
C THR A 304 23.21 -23.43 14.00
N SER A 305 24.18 -24.28 13.66
CA SER A 305 24.20 -25.68 14.04
C SER A 305 24.52 -25.88 15.53
N GLY A 306 24.35 -27.11 16.03
CA GLY A 306 25.09 -27.56 17.18
C GLY A 306 26.59 -27.59 16.93
N VAL A 307 27.36 -28.02 17.96
CA VAL A 307 28.80 -28.15 17.81
C VAL A 307 29.12 -29.17 16.70
N LEU A 308 30.04 -28.77 15.82
CA LEU A 308 30.45 -29.59 14.69
C LEU A 308 31.33 -30.75 15.16
N SER A 309 31.24 -31.90 14.45
CA SER A 309 32.02 -33.12 14.68
C SER A 309 32.88 -33.46 13.45
N SER A 310 34.03 -34.07 13.67
CA SER A 310 34.85 -34.65 12.59
C SER A 310 34.49 -36.15 12.31
N THR A 311 33.60 -36.74 13.08
CA THR A 311 33.21 -38.16 12.95
C THR A 311 31.71 -38.34 12.66
N ALA A 312 30.90 -37.29 12.71
CA ALA A 312 29.46 -37.31 12.43
C ALA A 312 29.02 -36.03 11.77
N TRP A 313 28.19 -36.11 10.74
CA TRP A 313 27.61 -34.98 10.06
C TRP A 313 26.60 -34.25 10.95
N THR A 314 26.68 -32.94 10.96
CA THR A 314 25.79 -32.06 11.71
C THR A 314 24.84 -31.35 10.75
N LYS A 315 23.53 -31.53 10.95
CA LYS A 315 22.49 -30.84 10.15
C LYS A 315 22.41 -29.40 10.53
N VAL A 316 22.31 -28.50 9.53
CA VAL A 316 21.92 -27.10 9.65
C VAL A 316 20.71 -26.86 8.75
N GLN A 317 19.66 -26.23 9.30
CA GLN A 317 18.45 -25.98 8.57
C GLN A 317 17.90 -24.61 8.94
N GLY A 318 17.66 -23.77 7.96
CA GLY A 318 17.10 -22.43 8.15
C GLY A 318 16.18 -22.05 7.01
N THR A 319 15.43 -20.95 7.21
CA THR A 319 14.51 -20.42 6.20
C THR A 319 14.90 -18.99 5.82
N PHE A 320 14.59 -18.60 4.60
CA PHE A 320 14.71 -17.23 4.14
C PHE A 320 13.58 -16.89 3.16
N SER A 321 13.27 -15.59 3.08
CA SER A 321 12.49 -14.98 2.03
C SER A 321 13.23 -13.73 1.57
N PHE A 322 12.83 -13.16 0.43
CA PHE A 322 13.34 -11.87 -0.03
C PHE A 322 12.23 -11.09 -0.69
N SER A 323 12.40 -9.77 -0.76
CA SER A 323 11.44 -8.84 -1.36
C SER A 323 12.04 -8.19 -2.61
N ASN A 324 11.17 -7.74 -3.51
CA ASN A 324 11.53 -6.84 -4.60
C ASN A 324 11.44 -5.35 -4.17
N LEU A 325 11.19 -5.09 -2.89
CA LEU A 325 11.21 -3.75 -2.33
C LEU A 325 12.49 -3.58 -1.49
N PRO A 326 13.20 -2.46 -1.63
CA PRO A 326 12.89 -1.26 -2.41
C PRO A 326 13.07 -1.41 -3.93
N GLY A 327 13.73 -2.46 -4.38
CA GLY A 327 13.94 -2.86 -5.77
C GLY A 327 14.36 -4.32 -5.85
N PRO A 328 14.38 -4.94 -7.04
CA PRO A 328 14.79 -6.33 -7.19
C PRO A 328 16.24 -6.50 -6.72
N PRO A 329 16.58 -7.61 -6.06
CA PRO A 329 17.92 -7.85 -5.59
C PRO A 329 18.92 -7.92 -6.76
N THR A 330 20.01 -7.16 -6.67
CA THR A 330 21.13 -7.21 -7.61
C THR A 330 22.09 -8.34 -7.27
N SER A 331 22.10 -8.81 -6.02
CA SER A 331 22.72 -10.06 -5.61
C SER A 331 21.93 -10.70 -4.45
N LEU A 332 21.83 -12.03 -4.48
CA LEU A 332 21.28 -12.84 -3.39
C LEU A 332 22.19 -14.06 -3.25
N THR A 333 22.98 -14.11 -2.18
CA THR A 333 24.02 -15.11 -1.99
C THR A 333 23.74 -15.90 -0.71
N LEU A 334 23.66 -17.21 -0.81
CA LEU A 334 23.67 -18.13 0.31
C LEU A 334 25.13 -18.52 0.63
N TYR A 335 25.53 -18.57 1.90
CA TYR A 335 26.87 -19.03 2.26
C TYR A 335 26.87 -19.72 3.63
N MET A 336 27.84 -20.65 3.80
CA MET A 336 28.09 -21.33 5.06
C MET A 336 29.34 -20.77 5.71
N GLN A 337 29.22 -20.38 6.98
CA GLN A 337 30.35 -19.88 7.78
C GLN A 337 30.57 -20.75 9.02
N SER A 338 31.73 -20.65 9.66
CA SER A 338 32.02 -21.32 10.91
C SER A 338 32.45 -20.34 11.98
N SER A 339 32.13 -20.64 13.24
CA SER A 339 32.58 -19.82 14.37
C SER A 339 34.09 -19.87 14.60
N SER A 340 34.79 -20.87 14.07
CA SER A 340 36.26 -20.91 14.00
C SER A 340 36.76 -20.23 12.72
N ALA A 341 37.82 -19.43 12.79
CA ALA A 341 38.40 -18.75 11.63
C ALA A 341 39.29 -19.65 10.76
N THR A 342 39.76 -20.77 11.28
CA THR A 342 40.86 -21.57 10.67
C THR A 342 40.48 -23.02 10.43
N ASP A 343 39.35 -23.51 10.95
CA ASP A 343 38.89 -24.88 10.71
C ASP A 343 38.65 -25.12 9.21
N SER A 344 38.76 -26.39 8.82
CA SER A 344 38.35 -26.88 7.52
C SER A 344 37.13 -27.78 7.68
N PHE A 345 36.17 -27.67 6.78
CA PHE A 345 34.95 -28.46 6.86
C PHE A 345 34.42 -28.87 5.49
N TYR A 346 33.70 -29.97 5.49
CA TYR A 346 32.92 -30.46 4.36
C TYR A 346 31.49 -29.98 4.47
N LEU A 347 30.90 -29.62 3.34
CA LEU A 347 29.50 -29.32 3.13
C LEU A 347 28.92 -30.37 2.19
N SER A 348 27.80 -30.99 2.55
CA SER A 348 27.14 -32.00 1.71
C SER A 348 25.62 -31.92 1.81
N ASP A 349 24.95 -32.55 0.84
CA ASP A 349 23.51 -32.73 0.78
C ASP A 349 22.74 -31.45 1.05
N VAL A 350 23.08 -30.38 0.29
CA VAL A 350 22.41 -29.10 0.40
C VAL A 350 21.15 -29.14 -0.45
N THR A 351 20.01 -28.98 0.20
CA THR A 351 18.70 -28.91 -0.47
C THR A 351 18.05 -27.56 -0.21
N ILE A 352 17.57 -26.91 -1.27
CA ILE A 352 16.78 -25.69 -1.23
C ILE A 352 15.37 -26.03 -1.71
N SER A 353 14.37 -25.79 -0.88
CA SER A 353 12.97 -26.10 -1.17
C SER A 353 12.09 -24.89 -0.90
N GLU A 354 11.15 -24.60 -1.79
CA GLU A 354 10.08 -23.61 -1.55
C GLU A 354 9.05 -24.27 -0.61
N ILE A 355 8.88 -23.71 0.58
CA ILE A 355 7.98 -24.23 1.61
C ILE A 355 6.70 -23.42 1.76
N ALA A 356 6.67 -22.20 1.26
CA ALA A 356 5.46 -21.40 1.13
C ALA A 356 5.57 -20.53 -0.13
N PRO A 357 4.56 -20.57 -1.01
CA PRO A 357 4.50 -19.66 -2.17
C PRO A 357 4.34 -18.21 -1.70
N PRO A 358 4.62 -17.22 -2.56
CA PRO A 358 4.26 -15.85 -2.28
C PRO A 358 2.73 -15.74 -2.10
N PRO A 359 2.26 -14.71 -1.37
CA PRO A 359 0.83 -14.42 -1.35
C PRO A 359 0.29 -14.31 -2.78
N PRO A 360 -0.90 -14.88 -3.08
CA PRO A 360 -1.47 -14.80 -4.41
C PRO A 360 -1.69 -13.35 -4.82
N ASP A 361 -1.52 -13.08 -6.10
CA ASP A 361 -1.85 -11.79 -6.70
C ASP A 361 -3.29 -11.39 -6.31
N PRO A 362 -3.54 -10.14 -5.90
CA PRO A 362 -4.88 -9.68 -5.54
C PRO A 362 -5.96 -9.98 -6.59
N SER A 363 -5.61 -10.08 -7.86
CA SER A 363 -6.52 -10.45 -8.94
C SER A 363 -6.94 -11.93 -8.94
N GLN A 364 -6.19 -12.78 -8.22
CA GLN A 364 -6.43 -14.24 -8.12
C GLN A 364 -7.01 -14.65 -6.76
N GLN A 365 -7.27 -13.69 -5.87
CA GLN A 365 -7.81 -13.93 -4.54
C GLN A 365 -9.33 -14.14 -4.58
N ASP A 366 -9.86 -15.02 -3.72
CA ASP A 366 -11.30 -15.07 -3.46
C ASP A 366 -11.70 -13.89 -2.56
N ASN A 367 -12.19 -12.84 -3.18
CA ASN A 367 -12.60 -11.60 -2.51
C ASN A 367 -14.10 -11.58 -2.17
N SER A 368 -14.79 -12.71 -2.19
CA SER A 368 -16.21 -12.79 -1.86
C SER A 368 -16.52 -12.51 -0.39
N GLY A 369 -15.48 -12.56 0.49
CA GLY A 369 -15.65 -12.33 1.92
C GLY A 369 -16.40 -13.45 2.65
N ILE A 370 -16.99 -13.08 3.81
CA ILE A 370 -17.87 -13.93 4.61
C ILE A 370 -19.08 -13.08 5.02
N THR A 371 -20.27 -13.64 4.87
CA THR A 371 -21.49 -13.06 5.40
C THR A 371 -22.20 -14.15 6.20
N SER A 372 -22.51 -13.89 7.47
CA SER A 372 -23.21 -14.82 8.34
C SER A 372 -24.42 -14.14 8.95
N THR A 373 -25.58 -14.56 8.55
CA THR A 373 -26.87 -14.08 9.07
C THR A 373 -27.63 -15.16 9.85
N PHE A 374 -27.18 -16.40 9.76
CA PHE A 374 -27.73 -17.57 10.46
C PHE A 374 -29.19 -17.90 10.15
N GLU A 375 -29.82 -17.23 9.18
CA GLU A 375 -31.25 -17.31 8.86
C GLU A 375 -31.66 -18.64 8.23
N ASP A 376 -30.70 -19.43 7.73
CA ASP A 376 -30.96 -20.78 7.22
C ASP A 376 -31.07 -21.85 8.33
N GLY A 377 -30.91 -21.44 9.61
CA GLY A 377 -30.85 -22.30 10.79
C GLY A 377 -29.50 -23.03 10.97
N GLY A 378 -28.51 -22.75 10.09
CA GLY A 378 -27.17 -23.27 10.17
C GLY A 378 -26.23 -22.43 11.06
N LEU A 379 -24.95 -22.76 11.03
CA LEU A 379 -23.91 -22.05 11.76
C LEU A 379 -22.99 -21.23 10.83
N ASP A 380 -23.26 -21.15 9.55
CA ASP A 380 -22.49 -20.40 8.54
C ASP A 380 -20.95 -20.64 8.61
N GLY A 381 -20.57 -21.90 8.95
CA GLY A 381 -19.16 -22.27 9.13
C GLY A 381 -18.54 -21.91 10.48
N TRP A 382 -19.31 -21.34 11.41
CA TRP A 382 -18.85 -21.07 12.77
C TRP A 382 -18.81 -22.35 13.61
N SER A 383 -17.87 -22.39 14.53
CA SER A 383 -17.66 -23.53 15.43
C SER A 383 -17.08 -23.06 16.77
N SER A 384 -17.12 -23.96 17.80
CA SER A 384 -16.42 -23.71 19.05
C SER A 384 -14.91 -23.78 18.84
N ARG A 385 -14.18 -22.74 19.33
CA ARG A 385 -12.74 -22.69 19.23
C ARG A 385 -12.01 -23.74 20.08
N SER A 386 -12.52 -23.99 21.29
CA SER A 386 -11.96 -25.00 22.19
C SER A 386 -12.53 -26.41 21.97
N GLY A 387 -13.65 -26.50 21.26
CA GLY A 387 -14.47 -27.70 21.17
C GLY A 387 -15.25 -28.03 22.45
N GLN A 388 -15.23 -27.12 23.46
CA GLN A 388 -15.90 -27.30 24.76
C GLN A 388 -17.07 -26.34 24.97
N SER A 389 -16.98 -25.09 24.48
CA SER A 389 -18.12 -24.19 24.44
C SER A 389 -19.20 -24.70 23.48
N SER A 390 -20.44 -24.40 23.78
CA SER A 390 -21.57 -24.67 22.87
C SER A 390 -21.77 -23.49 21.94
N VAL A 391 -21.72 -23.74 20.63
CA VAL A 391 -22.05 -22.79 19.56
C VAL A 391 -23.26 -23.34 18.82
N THR A 392 -24.36 -22.63 18.88
CA THR A 392 -25.67 -23.08 18.35
C THR A 392 -26.39 -21.94 17.62
N ASN A 393 -27.17 -22.28 16.62
CA ASN A 393 -28.14 -21.35 16.06
C ASN A 393 -29.27 -21.13 17.07
N ALA A 394 -29.62 -19.86 17.34
CA ALA A 394 -30.68 -19.46 18.27
C ALA A 394 -31.85 -18.87 17.48
N ASP A 395 -33.02 -19.48 17.62
CA ASP A 395 -34.28 -19.03 17.02
C ASP A 395 -34.99 -18.00 17.94
N GLY A 396 -35.57 -16.97 17.35
CA GLY A 396 -36.31 -15.92 18.03
C GLY A 396 -35.46 -14.88 18.77
N VAL A 397 -34.15 -14.92 18.64
CA VAL A 397 -33.21 -13.90 19.16
C VAL A 397 -32.29 -13.50 18.02
N ALA A 398 -32.51 -12.34 17.42
CA ALA A 398 -31.73 -11.86 16.28
C ALA A 398 -31.59 -10.34 16.32
N HIS A 399 -30.51 -9.81 15.69
CA HIS A 399 -30.42 -8.39 15.37
C HIS A 399 -31.24 -8.07 14.13
N SER A 400 -31.12 -8.88 13.09
CA SER A 400 -32.00 -8.85 11.95
C SER A 400 -32.56 -10.26 11.68
N GLY A 401 -33.67 -10.34 10.98
CA GLY A 401 -34.35 -11.64 10.72
C GLY A 401 -34.90 -12.31 11.99
N THR A 402 -34.60 -13.62 12.16
CA THR A 402 -35.14 -14.45 13.23
C THR A 402 -34.12 -15.30 13.96
N HIS A 403 -32.93 -15.44 13.43
CA HIS A 403 -31.89 -16.33 13.92
C HIS A 403 -30.56 -15.59 14.22
N SER A 404 -29.78 -16.11 15.15
CA SER A 404 -28.43 -15.65 15.46
C SER A 404 -27.58 -16.79 15.99
N LEU A 405 -26.28 -16.56 16.18
CA LEU A 405 -25.33 -17.53 16.70
C LEU A 405 -25.17 -17.34 18.21
N LEU A 406 -25.60 -18.30 19.02
CA LEU A 406 -25.44 -18.29 20.48
C LEU A 406 -24.18 -19.06 20.89
N THR A 407 -23.33 -18.46 21.74
CA THR A 407 -22.21 -19.11 22.38
C THR A 407 -22.38 -19.15 23.88
N THR A 408 -22.37 -20.35 24.47
CA THR A 408 -22.50 -20.61 25.92
C THR A 408 -21.47 -21.63 26.43
N GLY A 409 -21.39 -21.79 27.75
CA GLY A 409 -20.52 -22.82 28.37
C GLY A 409 -19.04 -22.59 28.11
N ARG A 410 -18.61 -21.34 27.96
CA ARG A 410 -17.22 -20.96 27.77
C ARG A 410 -16.40 -21.32 29.00
N ILE A 411 -15.15 -21.79 28.79
CA ILE A 411 -14.25 -22.24 29.87
C ILE A 411 -13.05 -21.31 30.08
N ALA A 412 -12.78 -20.42 29.13
CA ALA A 412 -11.70 -19.43 29.18
C ALA A 412 -12.07 -18.20 28.34
N ASN A 413 -11.35 -17.12 28.55
CA ASN A 413 -11.55 -15.85 27.81
C ASN A 413 -11.48 -16.07 26.30
N PHE A 414 -10.53 -16.88 25.83
CA PHE A 414 -10.31 -17.17 24.41
C PHE A 414 -11.30 -18.22 23.85
N ASP A 415 -12.10 -18.86 24.67
CA ASP A 415 -13.07 -19.89 24.26
C ASP A 415 -14.35 -19.23 23.79
N GLY A 416 -14.46 -19.09 22.49
CA GLY A 416 -15.60 -18.44 21.82
C GLY A 416 -15.88 -19.06 20.45
N PRO A 417 -16.77 -18.46 19.69
CA PRO A 417 -17.05 -18.89 18.34
C PRO A 417 -15.92 -18.46 17.41
N GLN A 418 -15.58 -19.33 16.47
CA GLN A 418 -14.60 -19.07 15.44
C GLN A 418 -15.12 -19.43 14.05
N VAL A 419 -14.64 -18.73 13.03
CA VAL A 419 -14.90 -19.03 11.63
C VAL A 419 -13.57 -19.12 10.87
N SER A 420 -13.47 -20.06 9.94
CA SER A 420 -12.29 -20.18 9.08
C SER A 420 -12.25 -19.03 8.07
N VAL A 421 -11.10 -18.36 7.98
CA VAL A 421 -10.84 -17.32 6.99
C VAL A 421 -9.82 -17.75 5.94
N ASN A 422 -9.55 -19.04 5.86
CA ASN A 422 -8.72 -19.63 4.81
C ASN A 422 -9.30 -19.33 3.44
N ASN A 423 -8.47 -18.85 2.51
CA ASN A 423 -8.88 -18.40 1.17
C ASN A 423 -9.93 -17.26 1.17
N LYS A 424 -10.09 -16.55 2.29
CA LYS A 424 -10.96 -15.37 2.43
C LYS A 424 -10.21 -14.15 2.95
N MET A 425 -9.11 -14.37 3.68
CA MET A 425 -8.17 -13.33 4.09
C MET A 425 -6.77 -13.70 3.64
N TYR A 426 -6.09 -12.78 2.98
CA TYR A 426 -4.76 -12.98 2.39
C TYR A 426 -3.76 -12.00 2.97
N PRO A 427 -2.52 -12.44 3.26
CA PRO A 427 -1.46 -11.55 3.71
C PRO A 427 -1.24 -10.37 2.75
N GLY A 428 -1.08 -9.19 3.31
CA GLY A 428 -0.94 -7.94 2.54
C GLY A 428 -2.24 -7.35 2.01
N SER A 429 -3.39 -7.96 2.29
CA SER A 429 -4.70 -7.47 1.87
C SER A 429 -5.44 -6.80 3.02
N VAL A 430 -6.32 -5.87 2.70
CA VAL A 430 -7.09 -5.06 3.65
C VAL A 430 -8.54 -5.53 3.70
N TYR A 431 -9.13 -5.53 4.90
CA TYR A 431 -10.48 -6.02 5.14
C TYR A 431 -11.28 -5.09 6.05
N ASN A 432 -12.59 -5.00 5.80
CA ASN A 432 -13.55 -4.48 6.75
C ASN A 432 -14.25 -5.67 7.42
N ILE A 433 -14.35 -5.62 8.75
CA ILE A 433 -14.93 -6.68 9.56
C ILE A 433 -15.98 -6.04 10.46
N SER A 434 -17.21 -6.53 10.43
CA SER A 434 -18.28 -6.05 11.29
C SER A 434 -19.19 -7.19 11.73
N GLY A 435 -19.91 -6.96 12.83
CA GLY A 435 -20.92 -7.89 13.33
C GLY A 435 -21.65 -7.27 14.51
N TRP A 436 -22.83 -7.79 14.80
CA TRP A 436 -23.60 -7.38 15.96
C TRP A 436 -23.48 -8.42 17.08
N ILE A 437 -23.34 -7.94 18.31
CA ILE A 437 -23.20 -8.79 19.49
C ILE A 437 -24.20 -8.36 20.57
N MET A 438 -24.80 -9.33 21.26
CA MET A 438 -25.65 -9.11 22.43
C MET A 438 -25.19 -10.04 23.56
N LEU A 439 -24.89 -9.48 24.71
CA LEU A 439 -24.42 -10.24 25.86
C LEU A 439 -25.59 -10.84 26.66
N THR A 440 -25.39 -12.03 27.25
CA THR A 440 -26.41 -12.72 28.03
C THR A 440 -25.76 -13.49 29.21
N PRO A 441 -26.36 -13.45 30.45
CA PRO A 441 -27.53 -12.64 30.81
C PRO A 441 -27.24 -11.15 30.79
N ALA A 442 -28.27 -10.33 30.67
CA ALA A 442 -28.15 -8.88 30.82
C ALA A 442 -27.93 -8.55 32.31
N ASP A 443 -26.70 -8.41 32.72
CA ASP A 443 -26.33 -8.10 34.13
C ASP A 443 -26.02 -6.62 34.35
N GLY A 444 -26.06 -5.83 33.27
CA GLY A 444 -25.78 -4.38 33.28
C GLY A 444 -24.28 -4.02 33.43
N ALA A 445 -23.39 -5.01 33.40
CA ALA A 445 -21.96 -4.77 33.42
C ALA A 445 -21.42 -4.50 32.01
N ASN A 446 -20.25 -3.86 31.93
CA ASN A 446 -19.51 -3.74 30.68
C ASN A 446 -18.49 -4.85 30.59
N HIS A 447 -18.47 -5.53 29.44
CA HIS A 447 -17.50 -6.57 29.12
C HIS A 447 -16.63 -6.12 27.96
N ILE A 448 -15.37 -6.49 27.97
CA ILE A 448 -14.45 -6.21 26.85
C ILE A 448 -14.51 -7.36 25.88
N ILE A 449 -14.98 -7.11 24.67
CA ILE A 449 -15.02 -8.07 23.59
C ILE A 449 -13.92 -7.75 22.61
N ASN A 450 -13.19 -8.78 22.20
CA ASN A 450 -12.11 -8.68 21.25
C ASN A 450 -12.35 -9.64 20.08
N VAL A 451 -12.21 -9.13 18.86
CA VAL A 451 -12.11 -9.94 17.65
C VAL A 451 -10.63 -10.18 17.41
N SER A 452 -10.24 -11.42 17.25
CA SER A 452 -8.85 -11.83 17.08
C SER A 452 -8.71 -12.79 15.91
N LEU A 453 -7.53 -12.76 15.32
CA LEU A 453 -7.14 -13.70 14.27
C LEU A 453 -6.17 -14.72 14.88
N GLN A 454 -6.38 -15.98 14.60
CA GLN A 454 -5.38 -17.02 14.83
C GLN A 454 -4.77 -17.42 13.49
N THR A 455 -3.47 -17.41 13.39
CA THR A 455 -2.74 -17.93 12.23
C THR A 455 -1.67 -18.91 12.70
N THR A 456 -1.47 -19.99 11.96
CA THR A 456 -0.33 -20.90 12.19
C THR A 456 0.50 -20.96 10.92
N LEU A 457 1.78 -20.66 11.02
CA LEU A 457 2.74 -20.76 9.93
C LEU A 457 3.91 -21.67 10.37
N ASN A 458 4.19 -22.71 9.60
CA ASN A 458 5.25 -23.66 9.88
C ASN A 458 5.19 -24.25 11.31
N GLY A 459 3.97 -24.50 11.80
CA GLY A 459 3.73 -25.03 13.15
C GLY A 459 3.82 -24.00 14.28
N VAL A 460 4.13 -22.74 13.99
CA VAL A 460 4.12 -21.63 14.96
C VAL A 460 2.80 -20.89 14.88
N THR A 461 2.06 -20.89 15.99
CA THR A 461 0.76 -20.20 16.07
C THR A 461 0.93 -18.80 16.64
N SER A 462 0.32 -17.82 16.01
CA SER A 462 0.23 -16.43 16.45
C SER A 462 -1.24 -15.98 16.59
N PHE A 463 -1.46 -14.95 17.40
CA PHE A 463 -2.80 -14.45 17.74
C PHE A 463 -2.87 -12.93 17.59
N PRO A 464 -2.78 -12.39 16.37
CA PRO A 464 -2.92 -10.95 16.18
C PRO A 464 -4.32 -10.47 16.55
N GLY A 465 -4.40 -9.34 17.27
CA GLY A 465 -5.67 -8.65 17.53
C GLY A 465 -6.18 -8.01 16.25
N VAL A 466 -7.50 -8.09 16.03
CA VAL A 466 -8.19 -7.40 14.94
C VAL A 466 -8.79 -6.09 15.46
N THR A 467 -9.48 -6.13 16.61
CA THR A 467 -9.87 -4.91 17.33
C THR A 467 -8.66 -4.31 18.05
N SER A 468 -8.67 -2.98 18.23
CA SER A 468 -7.66 -2.30 19.03
C SER A 468 -7.64 -2.84 20.46
N PHE A 469 -6.45 -3.00 21.02
CA PHE A 469 -6.29 -3.48 22.42
C PHE A 469 -6.82 -2.45 23.45
N PRO A 470 -7.55 -2.87 24.50
CA PRO A 470 -7.87 -4.24 24.90
C PRO A 470 -9.09 -4.86 24.21
N GLY A 471 -9.79 -4.16 23.33
CA GLY A 471 -11.01 -4.56 22.67
C GLY A 471 -12.12 -3.52 22.80
N VAL A 472 -13.33 -3.88 22.42
CA VAL A 472 -14.52 -3.01 22.47
C VAL A 472 -15.28 -3.26 23.75
N SER A 473 -15.61 -2.19 24.50
CA SER A 473 -16.48 -2.27 25.69
C SER A 473 -17.95 -2.42 25.26
N VAL A 474 -18.53 -3.55 25.56
CA VAL A 474 -19.92 -3.89 25.24
C VAL A 474 -20.72 -4.01 26.53
N PRO A 475 -21.81 -3.25 26.74
CA PRO A 475 -22.65 -3.39 27.92
C PRO A 475 -23.55 -4.64 27.80
N ALA A 476 -23.71 -5.37 28.89
CA ALA A 476 -24.68 -6.46 29.01
C ALA A 476 -26.07 -5.90 29.40
N ASP A 477 -26.63 -5.09 28.51
CA ASP A 477 -27.93 -4.40 28.70
C ASP A 477 -29.10 -5.09 27.99
N GLY A 478 -28.83 -6.22 27.33
CA GLY A 478 -29.80 -6.96 26.54
C GLY A 478 -30.13 -6.35 25.17
N ALA A 479 -29.34 -5.35 24.74
CA ALA A 479 -29.40 -4.78 23.40
C ALA A 479 -28.29 -5.30 22.51
N TRP A 480 -28.46 -5.16 21.18
CA TRP A 480 -27.45 -5.44 20.18
C TRP A 480 -26.49 -4.26 20.02
N HIS A 481 -25.20 -4.56 20.03
CA HIS A 481 -24.12 -3.59 19.87
C HIS A 481 -23.26 -3.97 18.66
N GLN A 482 -22.96 -3.02 17.82
CA GLN A 482 -22.10 -3.28 16.67
C GLN A 482 -20.62 -3.26 17.07
N ILE A 483 -19.89 -4.26 16.61
CA ILE A 483 -18.43 -4.26 16.55
C ILE A 483 -18.04 -4.11 15.10
N SER A 484 -17.18 -3.12 14.80
CA SER A 484 -16.67 -2.91 13.45
C SER A 484 -15.19 -2.53 13.48
N VAL A 485 -14.45 -3.02 12.50
CA VAL A 485 -13.06 -2.69 12.22
C VAL A 485 -12.96 -2.41 10.73
N ASN A 486 -12.58 -1.20 10.38
CA ASN A 486 -12.36 -0.81 9.00
C ASN A 486 -10.87 -0.77 8.70
N GLY A 487 -10.49 -1.25 7.52
CA GLY A 487 -9.11 -1.17 7.07
C GLY A 487 -8.14 -2.11 7.80
N TYR A 488 -8.60 -3.27 8.32
CA TYR A 488 -7.69 -4.24 8.93
C TYR A 488 -6.70 -4.78 7.90
N ASN A 489 -5.42 -4.49 8.06
CA ASN A 489 -4.35 -5.03 7.23
C ASN A 489 -3.92 -6.41 7.78
N MET A 490 -4.10 -7.45 7.00
CA MET A 490 -3.66 -8.79 7.36
C MET A 490 -2.16 -8.95 7.08
N SER A 491 -1.33 -8.68 8.08
CA SER A 491 0.14 -8.80 7.95
C SER A 491 0.65 -10.24 8.11
N SER A 492 -0.16 -11.14 8.71
CA SER A 492 0.28 -12.49 9.07
C SER A 492 0.07 -13.48 7.93
N SER A 493 1.13 -14.17 7.52
CA SER A 493 1.04 -15.36 6.69
C SER A 493 0.56 -16.57 7.51
N TYR A 494 0.01 -17.59 6.83
CA TYR A 494 -0.48 -18.80 7.47
C TYR A 494 -0.40 -20.00 6.53
N ASP A 495 -0.29 -21.20 7.11
CA ASP A 495 -0.45 -22.45 6.39
C ASP A 495 -1.92 -22.66 6.04
N GLN A 496 -2.19 -23.27 4.88
CA GLN A 496 -3.57 -23.54 4.42
C GLN A 496 -4.34 -24.33 5.50
N GLY A 497 -5.56 -23.89 5.77
CA GLY A 497 -6.40 -24.46 6.81
C GLY A 497 -6.10 -23.94 8.23
N GLN A 498 -5.20 -22.98 8.39
CA GLN A 498 -4.66 -22.55 9.69
C GLN A 498 -4.92 -21.06 9.99
N ALA A 499 -5.98 -20.49 9.43
CA ALA A 499 -6.39 -19.11 9.73
C ALA A 499 -7.85 -19.07 10.19
N PHE A 500 -8.10 -18.47 11.36
CA PHE A 500 -9.42 -18.37 11.96
C PHE A 500 -9.64 -17.00 12.59
N LEU A 501 -10.79 -16.37 12.30
CA LEU A 501 -11.32 -15.26 13.10
C LEU A 501 -12.15 -15.81 14.26
N TYR A 502 -12.02 -15.20 15.44
CA TYR A 502 -12.77 -15.61 16.62
C TYR A 502 -13.09 -14.44 17.54
N PHE A 503 -14.20 -14.56 18.26
CA PHE A 503 -14.59 -13.63 19.31
C PHE A 503 -14.16 -14.15 20.68
N GLN A 504 -13.63 -13.25 21.50
CA GLN A 504 -13.18 -13.56 22.86
C GLN A 504 -13.49 -12.39 23.79
N THR A 505 -13.45 -12.66 25.11
CA THR A 505 -13.47 -11.62 26.13
C THR A 505 -12.04 -11.25 26.54
N PHE A 506 -11.83 -10.03 27.01
CA PHE A 506 -10.52 -9.59 27.47
C PHE A 506 -10.64 -8.74 28.75
N PRO A 507 -10.96 -9.37 29.90
CA PRO A 507 -11.09 -8.64 31.16
C PRO A 507 -9.73 -8.15 31.67
N PRO A 508 -9.70 -7.09 32.49
CA PRO A 508 -8.46 -6.58 33.08
C PRO A 508 -7.76 -7.61 34.02
N SER A 509 -8.51 -8.55 34.56
CA SER A 509 -7.98 -9.64 35.40
C SER A 509 -8.96 -10.83 35.44
N GLY A 510 -8.44 -12.05 35.59
CA GLY A 510 -9.25 -13.25 35.69
C GLY A 510 -9.89 -13.70 34.36
N ASN A 511 -10.96 -14.49 34.46
CA ASN A 511 -11.75 -14.94 33.32
C ASN A 511 -13.11 -14.25 33.32
N ASP A 512 -13.51 -13.78 32.16
CA ASP A 512 -14.84 -13.30 31.83
C ASP A 512 -15.48 -14.33 30.88
N LEU A 513 -16.43 -15.07 31.38
CA LEU A 513 -17.08 -16.17 30.66
C LEU A 513 -18.52 -15.81 30.23
N VAL A 514 -18.85 -14.53 30.11
CA VAL A 514 -20.15 -14.07 29.65
C VAL A 514 -20.52 -14.76 28.33
N SER A 515 -21.75 -15.24 28.24
CA SER A 515 -22.29 -15.80 27.01
C SER A 515 -22.77 -14.67 26.09
N PHE A 516 -22.81 -14.92 24.79
CA PHE A 516 -23.23 -13.90 23.84
C PHE A 516 -23.81 -14.47 22.55
N TYR A 517 -24.64 -13.65 21.94
CA TYR A 517 -25.13 -13.85 20.58
C TYR A 517 -24.30 -13.05 19.60
N ILE A 518 -24.12 -13.56 18.38
CA ILE A 518 -23.54 -12.84 17.23
C ILE A 518 -24.53 -12.91 16.09
N ASP A 519 -24.69 -11.79 15.36
CA ASP A 519 -25.53 -11.72 14.18
C ASP A 519 -24.96 -10.75 13.15
N ASP A 520 -25.44 -10.85 11.91
CA ASP A 520 -25.07 -9.99 10.77
C ASP A 520 -23.55 -9.78 10.65
N PHE A 521 -22.78 -10.87 10.79
CA PHE A 521 -21.33 -10.81 10.64
C PHE A 521 -20.95 -10.65 9.17
N GLN A 522 -20.02 -9.73 8.91
CA GLN A 522 -19.48 -9.46 7.59
C GLN A 522 -17.96 -9.33 7.63
N LEU A 523 -17.29 -10.03 6.75
CA LEU A 523 -15.90 -9.84 6.38
C LEU A 523 -15.86 -9.43 4.91
N THR A 524 -15.41 -8.23 4.61
CA THR A 524 -15.38 -7.69 3.24
C THR A 524 -13.97 -7.32 2.86
N TYR A 525 -13.51 -7.77 1.70
CA TYR A 525 -12.24 -7.35 1.11
C TYR A 525 -12.32 -5.91 0.64
N VAL A 526 -11.34 -5.11 1.01
CA VAL A 526 -11.17 -3.74 0.51
C VAL A 526 -10.27 -3.80 -0.71
N LYS A 527 -10.89 -3.66 -1.89
CA LYS A 527 -10.12 -3.68 -3.14
C LYS A 527 -9.15 -2.50 -3.17
N PRO A 528 -7.84 -2.73 -3.38
CA PRO A 528 -6.91 -1.63 -3.55
C PRO A 528 -7.33 -0.71 -4.70
N PRO A 529 -7.22 0.60 -4.54
CA PRO A 529 -7.47 1.53 -5.64
C PRO A 529 -6.50 1.25 -6.78
N GLN A 530 -6.92 1.52 -8.00
CA GLN A 530 -6.06 1.41 -9.18
C GLN A 530 -5.75 2.81 -9.69
N ILE A 531 -4.48 3.11 -9.90
CA ILE A 531 -4.06 4.39 -10.43
C ILE A 531 -4.40 4.53 -11.93
N GLN A 532 -4.54 5.77 -12.38
CA GLN A 532 -4.65 6.10 -13.80
C GLN A 532 -3.25 6.15 -14.42
N THR A 533 -2.96 5.25 -15.36
CA THR A 533 -1.64 5.14 -16.00
C THR A 533 -1.54 5.87 -17.35
N ASP A 534 -2.67 6.34 -17.89
CA ASP A 534 -2.81 7.01 -19.20
C ASP A 534 -2.83 8.55 -19.10
N ILE A 535 -2.48 9.11 -17.94
CA ILE A 535 -2.42 10.55 -17.69
C ILE A 535 -0.97 11.07 -17.61
N PRO A 536 -0.71 12.36 -17.94
CA PRO A 536 0.64 12.94 -17.90
C PRO A 536 1.26 12.90 -16.50
N SER A 537 2.56 12.62 -16.39
CA SER A 537 3.30 12.73 -15.12
C SER A 537 3.45 14.20 -14.70
N ILE A 538 3.20 14.51 -13.43
CA ILE A 538 3.35 15.88 -12.89
C ILE A 538 4.78 16.35 -13.04
N TYR A 539 5.76 15.59 -12.50
CA TYR A 539 7.16 16.03 -12.54
C TYR A 539 7.73 16.11 -13.96
N LYS A 540 7.29 15.23 -14.88
CA LYS A 540 7.76 15.29 -16.28
C LYS A 540 7.21 16.52 -16.99
N THR A 541 5.95 16.88 -16.73
CA THR A 541 5.32 18.11 -17.27
C THR A 541 6.03 19.37 -16.77
N LEU A 542 6.50 19.36 -15.51
CA LEU A 542 7.13 20.52 -14.87
C LEU A 542 8.66 20.47 -14.90
N SER A 543 9.26 19.50 -15.58
CA SER A 543 10.71 19.19 -15.52
C SER A 543 11.63 20.35 -15.94
N GLN A 544 11.14 21.27 -16.75
CA GLN A 544 11.92 22.45 -17.16
C GLN A 544 11.90 23.60 -16.10
N PHE A 545 11.09 23.49 -15.06
CA PHE A 545 10.96 24.51 -14.03
C PHE A 545 11.58 24.06 -12.71
N PHE A 546 11.12 22.96 -12.16
CA PHE A 546 11.57 22.43 -10.87
C PHE A 546 11.21 20.94 -10.70
N PRO A 547 11.89 20.18 -9.85
CA PRO A 547 11.45 18.87 -9.39
C PRO A 547 10.18 18.99 -8.56
N VAL A 548 9.35 17.94 -8.61
CA VAL A 548 8.12 17.85 -7.84
C VAL A 548 8.18 16.63 -6.93
N GLY A 549 8.01 16.86 -5.64
CA GLY A 549 8.06 15.86 -4.60
C GLY A 549 6.72 15.59 -3.94
N ALA A 550 6.68 14.54 -3.14
CA ALA A 550 5.60 14.25 -2.21
C ALA A 550 6.17 13.90 -0.83
N GLU A 551 5.44 14.27 0.21
CA GLU A 551 5.61 13.67 1.52
C GLU A 551 5.17 12.22 1.44
N VAL A 552 5.86 11.33 2.20
CA VAL A 552 5.59 9.89 2.21
C VAL A 552 5.69 9.31 3.62
N ASP A 553 4.84 8.32 3.87
CA ASP A 553 4.99 7.38 4.97
C ASP A 553 5.26 5.95 4.44
N MET A 554 5.13 4.92 5.32
CA MET A 554 5.38 3.53 4.91
C MET A 554 4.29 2.96 3.98
N ALA A 555 3.08 3.49 4.00
CA ALA A 555 2.01 3.07 3.10
C ALA A 555 2.27 3.55 1.66
N ASP A 556 2.86 4.75 1.52
CA ASP A 556 3.12 5.39 0.23
C ASP A 556 4.23 4.73 -0.58
N VAL A 557 5.13 4.01 0.08
CA VAL A 557 6.25 3.32 -0.59
C VAL A 557 5.92 1.88 -0.98
N ALA A 558 4.65 1.50 -0.92
CA ALA A 558 4.17 0.16 -1.28
C ALA A 558 2.90 0.22 -2.15
N GLY A 559 2.60 -0.86 -2.86
CA GLY A 559 1.34 -1.05 -3.58
C GLY A 559 1.01 0.03 -4.62
N PRO A 560 -0.26 0.43 -4.74
CA PRO A 560 -0.71 1.46 -5.68
C PRO A 560 -0.12 2.84 -5.41
N HIS A 561 0.10 3.21 -4.13
CA HIS A 561 0.72 4.47 -3.76
C HIS A 561 2.16 4.58 -4.27
N ALA A 562 2.97 3.52 -4.15
CA ALA A 562 4.32 3.50 -4.73
C ALA A 562 4.31 3.64 -6.26
N GLN A 563 3.29 3.11 -6.95
CA GLN A 563 3.10 3.31 -8.39
C GLN A 563 2.73 4.76 -8.70
N LEU A 564 1.84 5.38 -7.92
CA LEU A 564 1.46 6.78 -8.04
C LEU A 564 2.68 7.69 -7.79
N LEU A 565 3.44 7.44 -6.72
CA LEU A 565 4.66 8.13 -6.35
C LEU A 565 5.66 8.15 -7.50
N THR A 566 6.05 6.99 -7.99
CA THR A 566 7.07 6.88 -9.05
C THR A 566 6.61 7.39 -10.41
N MET A 567 5.29 7.39 -10.66
CA MET A 567 4.73 7.94 -11.90
C MET A 567 4.68 9.47 -11.92
N HIS A 568 4.36 10.10 -10.78
CA HIS A 568 4.03 11.52 -10.75
C HIS A 568 5.05 12.41 -10.05
N PHE A 569 5.96 11.84 -9.25
CA PHE A 569 6.91 12.57 -8.43
C PHE A 569 8.35 12.11 -8.69
N ASN A 570 9.33 12.98 -8.46
CA ASN A 570 10.76 12.69 -8.57
C ASN A 570 11.57 13.17 -7.36
N SER A 571 10.88 13.42 -6.24
CA SER A 571 11.46 13.73 -4.94
C SER A 571 10.55 13.20 -3.85
N ILE A 572 11.11 12.86 -2.70
CA ILE A 572 10.36 12.50 -1.49
C ILE A 572 10.81 13.36 -0.30
N THR A 573 9.89 13.51 0.66
CA THR A 573 10.15 13.99 2.03
C THR A 573 9.51 13.00 2.99
N SER A 574 10.25 12.46 3.96
CA SER A 574 9.66 11.60 5.01
C SER A 574 8.78 12.43 5.93
N GLY A 575 7.51 12.09 6.06
CA GLY A 575 6.55 12.83 6.88
C GLY A 575 6.86 12.74 8.38
N ASN A 576 7.20 11.54 8.86
CA ASN A 576 7.38 11.30 10.29
C ASN A 576 8.65 10.51 10.64
N ASP A 577 9.12 9.63 9.78
CA ASP A 577 10.12 8.62 10.14
C ASP A 577 11.56 9.16 10.25
N MET A 578 11.82 10.40 9.79
CA MET A 578 13.07 11.13 9.99
C MET A 578 13.00 12.16 11.13
N LYS A 579 11.88 12.30 11.85
CA LYS A 579 11.79 13.22 12.99
C LYS A 579 12.49 12.66 14.22
N TRP A 580 13.04 13.51 15.06
CA TRP A 580 13.91 13.12 16.18
C TRP A 580 13.35 11.99 17.06
N SER A 581 12.06 12.07 17.46
CA SER A 581 11.44 11.00 18.27
C SER A 581 11.29 9.68 17.55
N SER A 582 11.22 9.67 16.22
CA SER A 582 11.11 8.45 15.41
C SER A 582 12.47 7.75 15.28
N VAL A 583 13.54 8.53 15.05
CA VAL A 583 14.88 7.96 14.86
C VAL A 583 15.65 7.75 16.16
N GLU A 584 15.41 8.54 17.22
CA GLU A 584 16.16 8.48 18.50
C GLU A 584 15.24 8.79 19.69
N ASN A 585 14.22 7.99 19.95
CA ASN A 585 13.32 8.19 21.10
C ASN A 585 14.02 8.01 22.45
N THR A 586 15.07 7.23 22.50
CA THR A 586 15.94 7.04 23.66
C THR A 586 17.35 7.42 23.28
N LYS A 587 17.98 8.30 24.09
CA LYS A 587 19.32 8.82 23.79
C LYS A 587 20.31 7.72 23.48
N GLY A 588 20.97 7.83 22.30
CA GLY A 588 21.97 6.90 21.81
C GLY A 588 21.42 5.59 21.21
N SER A 589 20.07 5.45 21.15
CA SER A 589 19.43 4.28 20.56
C SER A 589 18.72 4.69 19.26
N PHE A 590 19.35 4.48 18.13
CA PHE A 590 18.86 4.91 16.81
C PHE A 590 18.09 3.77 16.12
N ASN A 591 16.97 4.14 15.48
CA ASN A 591 16.15 3.26 14.65
C ASN A 591 15.82 3.97 13.33
N TYR A 592 16.44 3.57 12.25
CA TYR A 592 16.21 4.12 10.91
C TYR A 592 15.37 3.20 10.01
N THR A 593 14.78 2.13 10.53
CA THR A 593 14.17 1.06 9.74
C THR A 593 13.16 1.57 8.70
N ASN A 594 12.20 2.41 9.09
CA ASN A 594 11.20 2.95 8.19
C ASN A 594 11.80 4.00 7.24
N ALA A 595 12.58 4.93 7.79
CA ALA A 595 13.25 5.95 6.99
C ALA A 595 14.19 5.34 5.93
N ASP A 596 14.95 4.28 6.27
CA ASP A 596 15.79 3.54 5.32
C ASP A 596 14.96 2.86 4.21
N ALA A 597 13.77 2.35 4.53
CA ALA A 597 12.87 1.75 3.55
C ALA A 597 12.37 2.81 2.55
N GLN A 598 11.92 3.97 3.03
CA GLN A 598 11.48 5.11 2.20
C GLN A 598 12.64 5.61 1.31
N VAL A 599 13.81 5.85 1.92
CA VAL A 599 15.02 6.26 1.21
C VAL A 599 15.44 5.21 0.18
N GLY A 600 15.29 3.93 0.50
CA GLY A 600 15.58 2.82 -0.39
C GLY A 600 14.75 2.85 -1.65
N VAL A 601 13.44 3.03 -1.52
CA VAL A 601 12.51 3.16 -2.67
C VAL A 601 12.87 4.37 -3.52
N ALA A 602 13.14 5.51 -2.89
CA ALA A 602 13.53 6.73 -3.62
C ALA A 602 14.84 6.55 -4.40
N VAL A 603 15.87 5.96 -3.79
CA VAL A 603 17.14 5.66 -4.44
C VAL A 603 16.94 4.72 -5.63
N CYS A 604 16.14 3.68 -5.48
CA CYS A 604 15.84 2.72 -6.54
C CYS A 604 15.04 3.32 -7.70
N ALA A 605 14.25 4.35 -7.43
CA ALA A 605 13.46 5.07 -8.42
C ALA A 605 14.19 6.33 -8.99
N ASP A 606 15.47 6.54 -8.64
CA ASP A 606 16.25 7.72 -9.03
C ASP A 606 15.58 9.05 -8.61
N MET A 607 14.98 9.05 -7.41
CA MET A 607 14.29 10.21 -6.84
C MET A 607 15.24 10.97 -5.88
N ARG A 608 15.02 12.28 -5.77
CA ARG A 608 15.70 13.13 -4.78
C ARG A 608 15.08 12.92 -3.42
N ILE A 609 15.84 13.16 -2.35
CA ILE A 609 15.37 12.97 -0.97
C ILE A 609 15.63 14.24 -0.18
N ARG A 610 14.58 14.76 0.44
CA ARG A 610 14.59 15.89 1.34
C ARG A 610 14.41 15.37 2.77
N GLY A 611 15.34 15.67 3.67
CA GLY A 611 15.31 15.26 5.07
C GLY A 611 14.46 16.23 5.91
N HIS A 612 13.54 15.69 6.70
CA HIS A 612 12.59 16.44 7.51
C HIS A 612 12.31 15.72 8.83
N ASN A 613 12.62 16.32 9.97
CA ASN A 613 13.43 17.50 10.25
C ASN A 613 14.40 17.21 11.41
N LEU A 614 15.52 17.94 11.45
CA LEU A 614 16.54 17.70 12.48
C LEU A 614 16.16 18.30 13.85
N VAL A 615 15.60 19.52 13.87
CA VAL A 615 15.18 20.18 15.11
C VAL A 615 13.84 20.90 14.89
N TRP A 616 12.81 20.52 15.64
CA TRP A 616 11.53 21.22 15.61
C TRP A 616 11.45 22.22 16.76
N ALA A 617 11.31 23.51 16.43
CA ALA A 617 11.47 24.62 17.37
C ALA A 617 10.49 24.59 18.57
N ASN A 618 9.25 24.15 18.35
CA ASN A 618 8.24 24.04 19.39
C ASN A 618 8.37 22.77 20.27
N GLY A 619 9.26 21.83 19.88
CA GLY A 619 9.49 20.57 20.59
C GLY A 619 8.53 19.44 20.21
N SER A 620 7.68 19.61 19.19
CA SER A 620 6.83 18.54 18.67
C SER A 620 7.70 17.39 18.17
N GLN A 621 7.24 16.15 18.34
CA GLN A 621 7.95 14.94 17.96
C GLN A 621 9.43 14.92 18.33
N THR A 622 9.74 15.50 19.49
CA THR A 622 11.08 15.59 20.06
C THR A 622 11.10 14.80 21.37
N PRO A 623 12.07 13.90 21.60
CA PRO A 623 12.10 13.11 22.83
C PRO A 623 12.38 13.98 24.06
N ALA A 624 11.82 13.58 25.20
CA ALA A 624 11.88 14.39 26.42
C ALA A 624 13.31 14.70 26.89
N TYR A 625 14.28 13.82 26.63
CA TYR A 625 15.69 14.06 27.02
C TYR A 625 16.35 15.20 26.24
N ALA A 626 15.87 15.52 25.01
CA ALA A 626 16.55 16.44 24.10
C ALA A 626 16.79 17.83 24.71
N ALA A 627 15.82 18.35 25.46
CA ALA A 627 15.92 19.65 26.18
C ALA A 627 16.42 19.53 27.61
N GLY A 628 16.91 18.37 28.05
CA GLY A 628 17.43 18.12 29.37
C GLY A 628 16.38 18.34 30.46
N ASP A 629 16.75 19.05 31.55
CA ASP A 629 15.84 19.39 32.64
C ASP A 629 15.03 20.70 32.40
N GLY A 630 15.19 21.28 31.19
CA GLY A 630 14.53 22.53 30.79
C GLY A 630 15.09 23.81 31.47
N SER A 631 16.06 23.70 32.35
CA SER A 631 16.69 24.86 33.00
C SER A 631 17.74 25.53 32.09
N ASN A 632 17.99 26.82 32.27
CA ASN A 632 19.06 27.56 31.61
C ASN A 632 20.40 27.51 32.36
N SER A 633 20.61 26.51 33.24
CA SER A 633 21.89 26.30 33.91
C SER A 633 23.00 25.97 32.90
N SER A 634 24.23 26.38 33.17
CA SER A 634 25.37 26.10 32.26
C SER A 634 25.57 24.61 31.99
N ALA A 635 25.26 23.75 32.98
CA ALA A 635 25.36 22.31 32.84
C ALA A 635 24.27 21.79 31.85
N ASN A 636 23.01 22.25 31.97
CA ASN A 636 21.94 21.86 31.06
C ASN A 636 22.14 22.46 29.64
N GLN A 637 22.65 23.70 29.53
CA GLN A 637 23.02 24.30 28.26
C GLN A 637 24.05 23.44 27.51
N ALA A 638 25.09 22.96 28.20
CA ALA A 638 26.10 22.08 27.63
C ALA A 638 25.50 20.74 27.23
N LEU A 639 24.61 20.17 28.05
CA LEU A 639 23.91 18.92 27.74
C LEU A 639 23.03 19.05 26.48
N VAL A 640 22.20 20.09 26.42
CA VAL A 640 21.27 20.31 25.28
C VAL A 640 22.05 20.59 24.00
N THR A 641 23.15 21.36 24.10
CA THR A 641 24.08 21.57 22.96
C THR A 641 24.61 20.22 22.44
N SER A 642 25.09 19.35 23.35
CA SER A 642 25.56 18.01 22.98
C SER A 642 24.48 17.14 22.36
N ASN A 643 23.25 17.18 22.93
CA ASN A 643 22.13 16.41 22.39
C ASN A 643 21.80 16.81 20.95
N ILE A 644 21.70 18.12 20.65
CA ILE A 644 21.46 18.62 19.29
C ILE A 644 22.57 18.18 18.34
N GLN A 645 23.83 18.36 18.75
CA GLN A 645 24.98 18.01 17.92
C GLN A 645 25.10 16.51 17.65
N GLU A 646 24.88 15.67 18.66
CA GLU A 646 24.94 14.21 18.56
C GLU A 646 23.82 13.67 17.68
N HIS A 647 22.58 14.15 17.86
CA HIS A 647 21.45 13.77 17.01
C HIS A 647 21.73 14.12 15.55
N ILE A 648 22.03 15.38 15.25
CA ILE A 648 22.32 15.85 13.90
C ILE A 648 23.48 15.09 13.28
N HIS A 649 24.55 14.86 14.04
CA HIS A 649 25.70 14.08 13.57
C HIS A 649 25.29 12.69 13.10
N ASN A 650 24.58 11.94 13.96
CA ASN A 650 24.25 10.55 13.66
C ASN A 650 23.27 10.44 12.49
N GLU A 651 22.25 11.27 12.45
CA GLU A 651 21.22 11.21 11.41
C GLU A 651 21.76 11.65 10.04
N VAL A 652 22.44 12.80 10.00
CA VAL A 652 23.01 13.32 8.76
C VAL A 652 24.11 12.40 8.20
N GLN A 653 24.91 11.76 9.06
CA GLN A 653 25.90 10.79 8.65
C GLN A 653 25.28 9.49 8.16
N HIS A 654 24.17 9.02 8.77
CA HIS A 654 23.48 7.81 8.38
C HIS A 654 22.96 7.90 6.93
N PHE A 655 22.26 8.97 6.59
CA PHE A 655 21.72 9.15 5.25
C PHE A 655 22.77 9.65 4.23
N GLY A 656 23.76 10.39 4.69
CA GLY A 656 24.88 10.85 3.89
C GLY A 656 24.45 11.61 2.64
N SER A 657 25.06 11.29 1.50
CA SER A 657 24.80 11.97 0.21
C SER A 657 23.45 11.61 -0.44
N LYS A 658 22.67 10.69 0.15
CA LYS A 658 21.33 10.35 -0.35
C LYS A 658 20.37 11.54 -0.17
N VAL A 659 20.51 12.30 0.91
CA VAL A 659 19.70 13.49 1.22
C VAL A 659 20.38 14.74 0.66
N TYR A 660 19.70 15.45 -0.26
CA TYR A 660 20.23 16.64 -0.90
C TYR A 660 19.96 17.94 -0.13
N ALA A 661 18.94 17.95 0.71
CA ALA A 661 18.54 19.12 1.51
C ALA A 661 17.92 18.67 2.84
N TRP A 662 18.20 19.41 3.92
CA TRP A 662 17.67 19.19 5.25
C TRP A 662 16.87 20.40 5.75
N ASP A 663 15.70 20.18 6.33
CA ASP A 663 15.05 21.12 7.24
C ASP A 663 15.76 21.03 8.59
N VAL A 664 16.75 21.91 8.75
CA VAL A 664 17.61 21.87 9.95
C VAL A 664 16.86 22.39 11.18
N VAL A 665 16.10 23.47 11.01
CA VAL A 665 15.20 23.98 12.04
C VAL A 665 13.82 24.20 11.42
N ASN A 666 12.85 23.49 11.96
CA ASN A 666 11.46 23.55 11.54
C ASN A 666 10.66 24.48 12.45
N GLU A 667 9.80 25.33 11.83
CA GLU A 667 8.85 26.24 12.46
C GLU A 667 9.45 27.12 13.57
N PRO A 668 10.56 27.84 13.29
CA PRO A 668 11.16 28.69 14.31
C PRO A 668 10.47 30.04 14.53
N LEU A 669 9.55 30.45 13.64
CA LEU A 669 9.03 31.81 13.62
C LEU A 669 7.80 31.98 14.51
N ASP A 670 7.79 33.08 15.31
CA ASP A 670 6.61 33.53 16.07
C ASP A 670 6.49 35.07 15.99
N PRO A 671 5.60 35.59 15.11
CA PRO A 671 5.39 37.03 14.96
C PRO A 671 4.87 37.73 16.22
N SER A 672 4.42 37.00 17.23
CA SER A 672 4.00 37.60 18.52
C SER A 672 5.17 37.96 19.42
N GLN A 673 6.36 37.43 19.17
CA GLN A 673 7.57 37.66 19.92
C GLN A 673 8.41 38.82 19.33
N PRO A 674 9.06 39.65 20.19
CA PRO A 674 9.90 40.74 19.70
C PRO A 674 11.11 40.31 18.85
N ASP A 675 11.62 39.09 19.09
CA ASP A 675 12.74 38.47 18.36
C ASP A 675 12.29 37.59 17.22
N CYS A 676 10.99 37.53 16.97
CA CYS A 676 10.36 36.72 15.92
C CYS A 676 10.57 35.19 16.08
N LEU A 677 10.92 34.68 17.25
CA LEU A 677 11.23 33.26 17.46
C LEU A 677 10.23 32.56 18.38
N VAL A 678 9.97 31.29 18.09
CA VAL A 678 9.24 30.38 18.99
C VAL A 678 10.07 30.14 20.24
N HIS A 679 9.51 30.46 21.41
CA HIS A 679 10.13 30.24 22.71
C HIS A 679 9.85 28.82 23.22
N GLY A 680 10.14 27.81 22.40
CA GLY A 680 10.00 26.38 22.68
C GLY A 680 11.03 25.84 23.69
N PRO A 681 11.12 24.51 23.87
CA PRO A 681 12.00 23.90 24.87
C PRO A 681 13.47 24.24 24.67
N PHE A 682 13.96 24.19 23.44
CA PHE A 682 15.36 24.54 23.12
C PHE A 682 15.66 26.02 23.36
N TYR A 683 14.73 26.89 22.97
CA TYR A 683 14.87 28.33 23.21
C TYR A 683 14.94 28.67 24.72
N LYS A 684 14.13 27.99 25.55
CA LYS A 684 14.16 28.21 27.02
C LYS A 684 15.53 27.92 27.64
N VAL A 685 16.25 26.95 27.10
CA VAL A 685 17.57 26.54 27.61
C VAL A 685 18.70 27.37 26.97
N LEU A 686 18.69 27.56 25.66
CA LEU A 686 19.80 28.07 24.87
C LEU A 686 19.55 29.48 24.27
N GLY A 687 18.32 30.04 24.41
CA GLY A 687 17.93 31.22 23.65
C GLY A 687 18.00 30.94 22.16
N LYS A 688 18.16 31.96 21.35
CA LYS A 688 18.25 31.82 19.87
C LYS A 688 19.47 31.00 19.40
N SER A 689 20.45 30.75 20.25
CA SER A 689 21.67 30.03 19.86
C SER A 689 21.43 28.55 19.51
N TYR A 690 20.27 27.96 19.88
CA TYR A 690 19.95 26.60 19.45
C TYR A 690 19.88 26.47 17.91
N ILE A 691 19.41 27.53 17.22
CA ILE A 691 19.38 27.58 15.74
C ILE A 691 20.79 27.59 15.16
N ASP A 692 21.67 28.39 15.78
CA ASP A 692 23.07 28.50 15.37
C ASP A 692 23.78 27.15 15.50
N ILE A 693 23.57 26.49 16.66
CA ILE A 693 24.15 25.18 16.98
C ILE A 693 23.68 24.14 15.97
N ALA A 694 22.37 24.10 15.68
CA ALA A 694 21.79 23.16 14.74
C ALA A 694 22.35 23.35 13.32
N LEU A 695 22.33 24.57 12.80
CA LEU A 695 22.81 24.87 11.45
C LEU A 695 24.33 24.63 11.31
N GLN A 696 25.12 24.99 12.33
CA GLN A 696 26.57 24.73 12.35
C GLN A 696 26.88 23.23 12.41
N ALA A 697 26.18 22.48 13.25
CA ALA A 697 26.32 21.03 13.33
C ALA A 697 25.92 20.35 12.00
N ALA A 698 24.79 20.74 11.41
CA ALA A 698 24.38 20.22 10.12
C ALA A 698 25.43 20.51 9.01
N ARG A 699 25.97 21.73 8.97
CA ARG A 699 27.03 22.07 8.01
C ARG A 699 28.33 21.31 8.26
N GLN A 700 28.66 21.06 9.51
CA GLN A 700 29.86 20.30 9.87
C GLN A 700 29.80 18.85 9.43
N TYR A 701 28.65 18.22 9.55
CA TYR A 701 28.50 16.77 9.37
C TYR A 701 27.88 16.38 8.03
N ALA A 702 27.14 17.29 7.36
CA ALA A 702 26.56 17.01 6.06
C ALA A 702 27.62 16.91 4.96
N PRO A 703 27.41 16.02 3.97
CA PRO A 703 28.23 15.98 2.76
C PRO A 703 28.30 17.32 2.05
N ALA A 704 29.42 17.57 1.35
CA ALA A 704 29.56 18.77 0.56
C ALA A 704 28.44 18.88 -0.49
N GLY A 705 27.78 20.03 -0.54
CA GLY A 705 26.67 20.31 -1.46
C GLY A 705 25.28 20.06 -0.88
N THR A 706 25.17 19.43 0.28
CA THR A 706 23.86 19.31 0.99
C THR A 706 23.37 20.70 1.40
N LYS A 707 22.11 20.99 1.10
CA LYS A 707 21.48 22.29 1.37
C LYS A 707 20.83 22.30 2.76
N LEU A 708 20.97 23.42 3.47
CA LEU A 708 20.45 23.62 4.83
C LEU A 708 19.34 24.66 4.81
N PHE A 709 18.16 24.26 5.23
CA PHE A 709 16.95 25.09 5.22
C PHE A 709 16.45 25.40 6.64
N ILE A 710 15.82 26.58 6.76
CA ILE A 710 14.80 26.86 7.75
C ILE A 710 13.45 26.70 7.03
N ASN A 711 12.55 25.96 7.62
CA ASN A 711 11.22 25.67 7.08
C ASN A 711 10.14 26.25 8.01
N ASP A 712 9.10 26.89 7.44
CA ASP A 712 8.03 27.47 8.28
C ASP A 712 6.72 27.63 7.49
N PHE A 713 5.60 27.59 8.23
CA PHE A 713 4.25 27.73 7.67
C PHE A 713 3.83 29.20 7.54
N SER A 714 2.75 29.41 6.77
CA SER A 714 2.10 30.73 6.58
C SER A 714 3.08 31.87 6.28
N THR A 715 4.16 31.60 5.58
CA THR A 715 5.17 32.61 5.18
C THR A 715 4.63 33.65 4.20
N THR A 716 3.40 33.47 3.69
CA THR A 716 2.64 34.45 2.92
C THR A 716 1.93 35.49 3.79
N ASP A 717 1.80 35.26 5.12
CA ASP A 717 1.34 36.29 6.05
C ASP A 717 2.39 37.38 6.22
N ALA A 718 1.98 38.66 6.17
CA ALA A 718 2.91 39.78 6.16
C ALA A 718 3.81 39.85 7.41
N ASN A 719 3.27 39.52 8.60
CA ASN A 719 4.05 39.57 9.84
C ASN A 719 5.04 38.41 9.92
N ARG A 720 4.60 37.19 9.51
CA ARG A 720 5.49 36.02 9.51
C ARG A 720 6.58 36.14 8.44
N LEU A 721 6.25 36.70 7.27
CA LEU A 721 7.22 37.03 6.23
C LEU A 721 8.27 38.04 6.73
N ALA A 722 7.84 39.09 7.45
CA ALA A 722 8.77 40.04 8.04
C ALA A 722 9.69 39.36 9.08
N CYS A 723 9.16 38.46 9.90
CA CYS A 723 9.94 37.64 10.82
C CYS A 723 10.92 36.71 10.12
N LEU A 724 10.51 36.06 9.01
CA LEU A 724 11.40 35.24 8.19
C LEU A 724 12.61 36.06 7.70
N VAL A 725 12.36 37.21 7.12
CA VAL A 725 13.44 38.12 6.64
C VAL A 725 14.32 38.58 7.79
N GLN A 726 13.76 38.91 8.94
CA GLN A 726 14.52 39.32 10.13
C GLN A 726 15.43 38.20 10.64
N VAL A 727 14.88 37.01 10.84
CA VAL A 727 15.63 35.85 11.41
C VAL A 727 16.74 35.40 10.45
N VAL A 728 16.43 35.23 9.16
CA VAL A 728 17.43 34.87 8.14
C VAL A 728 18.49 35.94 8.01
N GLY A 729 18.10 37.22 8.05
CA GLY A 729 19.04 38.34 8.01
C GLY A 729 20.00 38.35 9.22
N ASP A 730 19.51 38.09 10.44
CA ASP A 730 20.32 37.96 11.65
C ASP A 730 21.32 36.77 11.56
N LEU A 731 20.85 35.61 11.09
CA LEU A 731 21.72 34.44 10.89
C LEU A 731 22.86 34.73 9.92
N ARG A 732 22.52 35.31 8.78
CA ARG A 732 23.53 35.68 7.76
C ARG A 732 24.51 36.74 8.25
N ALA A 733 24.01 37.77 8.95
CA ALA A 733 24.88 38.81 9.53
C ALA A 733 25.90 38.26 10.53
N ARG A 734 25.55 37.14 11.21
CA ARG A 734 26.42 36.41 12.12
C ARG A 734 27.28 35.32 11.45
N GLY A 735 27.13 35.12 10.13
CA GLY A 735 27.86 34.11 9.38
C GLY A 735 27.40 32.67 9.66
N ILE A 736 26.18 32.48 10.14
CA ILE A 736 25.58 31.16 10.35
C ILE A 736 25.21 30.56 8.99
N PRO A 737 25.58 29.29 8.70
CA PRO A 737 25.35 28.68 7.39
C PRO A 737 23.88 28.37 7.17
N ILE A 738 23.29 28.99 6.15
CA ILE A 738 21.96 28.72 5.66
C ILE A 738 21.97 28.83 4.13
N ASP A 739 21.37 27.86 3.44
CA ASP A 739 21.34 27.79 1.98
C ASP A 739 19.96 28.12 1.41
N GLY A 740 18.91 28.01 2.19
CA GLY A 740 17.56 28.25 1.70
C GLY A 740 16.50 28.40 2.77
N VAL A 741 15.32 28.74 2.30
CA VAL A 741 14.09 28.80 3.10
C VAL A 741 13.02 27.92 2.48
N GLY A 742 12.28 27.18 3.34
CA GLY A 742 11.12 26.40 2.99
C GLY A 742 9.84 27.18 3.29
N HIS A 743 8.94 27.20 2.33
CA HIS A 743 7.58 27.68 2.46
C HIS A 743 6.65 26.47 2.53
N GLU A 744 6.12 26.09 3.70
CA GLU A 744 5.29 24.90 3.85
C GLU A 744 4.05 24.95 2.97
N MET A 745 3.39 26.11 2.93
CA MET A 745 2.19 26.33 2.11
C MET A 745 1.05 25.35 2.38
N HIS A 746 0.74 25.12 3.65
CA HIS A 746 -0.53 24.56 4.07
C HIS A 746 -1.61 25.60 3.87
N ASN A 747 -2.36 25.44 2.79
CA ASN A 747 -3.28 26.46 2.29
C ASN A 747 -4.74 26.07 2.54
N ALA A 748 -5.62 27.02 2.38
CA ALA A 748 -7.06 26.84 2.32
C ALA A 748 -7.59 27.39 0.99
N ILE A 749 -8.78 27.00 0.57
CA ILE A 749 -9.35 27.41 -0.73
C ILE A 749 -9.49 28.94 -0.89
N ASN A 750 -9.57 29.67 0.20
CA ASN A 750 -9.67 31.14 0.20
C ASN A 750 -8.40 31.87 0.69
N PHE A 751 -7.31 31.13 1.00
CA PHE A 751 -6.09 31.71 1.55
C PHE A 751 -4.88 30.80 1.31
N PRO A 752 -3.69 31.34 0.95
CA PRO A 752 -3.44 32.74 0.58
C PRO A 752 -3.93 33.09 -0.83
N SER A 753 -3.94 34.39 -1.21
CA SER A 753 -4.14 34.75 -2.59
C SER A 753 -2.87 34.49 -3.44
N PRO A 754 -2.97 34.22 -4.75
CA PRO A 754 -1.80 34.06 -5.63
C PRO A 754 -0.82 35.25 -5.57
N ALA A 755 -1.33 36.47 -5.41
CA ALA A 755 -0.50 37.66 -5.25
C ALA A 755 0.30 37.66 -3.94
N ALA A 756 -0.26 37.14 -2.84
CA ALA A 756 0.48 37.01 -1.58
C ALA A 756 1.64 36.01 -1.69
N ILE A 757 1.44 34.95 -2.45
CA ILE A 757 2.49 33.94 -2.73
C ILE A 757 3.66 34.61 -3.49
N VAL A 758 3.35 35.30 -4.60
CA VAL A 758 4.38 36.04 -5.37
C VAL A 758 5.09 37.06 -4.51
N ASN A 759 4.34 37.84 -3.69
CA ASN A 759 4.95 38.79 -2.77
C ASN A 759 5.91 38.13 -1.76
N ALA A 760 5.56 36.96 -1.21
CA ALA A 760 6.43 36.27 -0.29
C ALA A 760 7.73 35.81 -0.96
N ILE A 761 7.61 35.16 -2.13
CA ILE A 761 8.76 34.69 -2.93
C ILE A 761 9.66 35.86 -3.32
N ASP A 762 9.08 36.94 -3.83
CA ASP A 762 9.82 38.15 -4.28
C ASP A 762 10.51 38.87 -3.11
N THR A 763 9.84 38.97 -1.95
CA THR A 763 10.40 39.59 -0.75
C THR A 763 11.65 38.86 -0.27
N VAL A 764 11.61 37.54 -0.19
CA VAL A 764 12.78 36.71 0.21
C VAL A 764 13.88 36.81 -0.84
N ALA A 765 13.56 36.68 -2.13
CA ALA A 765 14.55 36.76 -3.21
C ALA A 765 15.22 38.14 -3.32
N ASN A 766 14.47 39.22 -3.05
CA ASN A 766 15.04 40.57 -3.03
C ASN A 766 15.95 40.81 -1.82
N ALA A 767 15.59 40.24 -0.65
CA ALA A 767 16.40 40.34 0.55
C ALA A 767 17.69 39.46 0.47
N PHE A 768 17.54 38.26 -0.13
CA PHE A 768 18.59 37.23 -0.16
C PHE A 768 18.63 36.52 -1.54
N PRO A 769 19.20 37.19 -2.57
CA PRO A 769 19.14 36.67 -3.93
C PRO A 769 19.93 35.37 -4.19
N ASP A 770 20.78 34.97 -3.28
CA ASP A 770 21.60 33.73 -3.32
C ASP A 770 20.98 32.56 -2.53
N LEU A 771 19.91 32.78 -1.77
CA LEU A 771 19.22 31.71 -1.07
C LEU A 771 18.23 30.99 -1.98
N GLU A 772 18.21 29.65 -1.87
CA GLU A 772 17.19 28.84 -2.48
C GLU A 772 15.86 29.01 -1.76
N GLN A 773 14.76 28.97 -2.52
CA GLN A 773 13.41 28.91 -1.99
C GLN A 773 12.73 27.63 -2.50
N GLN A 774 12.10 26.89 -1.61
CA GLN A 774 11.34 25.70 -1.95
C GLN A 774 9.93 25.80 -1.33
N VAL A 775 8.93 25.32 -2.06
CA VAL A 775 7.63 24.98 -1.50
C VAL A 775 7.76 23.56 -0.97
N THR A 776 7.55 23.37 0.33
CA THR A 776 8.01 22.17 1.03
C THR A 776 6.90 21.24 1.48
N GLU A 777 5.67 21.74 1.66
CA GLU A 777 4.57 20.99 2.29
C GLU A 777 3.20 21.39 1.70
N LEU A 778 3.12 21.50 0.37
CA LEU A 778 1.95 22.03 -0.33
C LEU A 778 0.73 21.13 -0.18
N ASP A 779 -0.29 21.67 0.42
CA ASP A 779 -1.66 21.17 0.38
C ASP A 779 -2.65 22.35 0.28
N MET A 780 -3.93 22.05 -0.03
CA MET A 780 -4.97 23.07 -0.10
C MET A 780 -6.30 22.50 0.37
N SER A 781 -6.63 22.71 1.64
CA SER A 781 -7.96 22.38 2.17
C SER A 781 -9.08 22.96 1.31
N VAL A 782 -10.10 22.17 1.06
CA VAL A 782 -11.33 22.61 0.38
C VAL A 782 -12.21 23.50 1.26
N TYR A 783 -11.85 23.66 2.53
CA TYR A 783 -12.54 24.54 3.46
C TYR A 783 -11.87 25.91 3.54
N ASN A 784 -12.63 26.92 3.97
CA ASN A 784 -12.07 28.24 4.22
C ASN A 784 -11.13 28.24 5.42
N ALA A 785 -10.10 29.06 5.36
CA ALA A 785 -9.18 29.23 6.47
C ALA A 785 -9.93 29.57 7.79
N GLY A 786 -9.65 28.79 8.84
CA GLY A 786 -10.29 28.91 10.15
C GLY A 786 -11.72 28.35 10.24
N ASP A 787 -12.25 27.72 9.21
CA ASP A 787 -13.54 27.04 9.30
C ASP A 787 -13.38 25.70 10.08
N THR A 788 -14.13 25.61 11.19
CA THR A 788 -14.16 24.39 12.06
C THR A 788 -15.56 23.79 12.15
N LYS A 789 -16.50 24.20 11.29
CA LYS A 789 -17.91 23.79 11.39
C LYS A 789 -18.40 23.03 10.17
N SER A 790 -17.87 23.35 8.99
CA SER A 790 -18.28 22.71 7.75
C SER A 790 -17.69 21.29 7.67
N ASP A 791 -18.46 20.38 7.13
CA ASP A 791 -18.00 19.02 6.79
C ASP A 791 -18.77 18.57 5.54
N TYR A 792 -18.04 18.33 4.47
CA TYR A 792 -18.63 17.79 3.23
C TYR A 792 -18.79 16.26 3.31
N GLY A 793 -18.12 15.59 4.25
CA GLY A 793 -18.01 14.14 4.26
C GLY A 793 -17.59 13.63 2.89
N ASN A 794 -18.26 12.60 2.37
CA ASN A 794 -17.97 12.05 1.03
C ASN A 794 -18.64 12.83 -0.13
N ASN A 795 -19.16 14.03 0.11
CA ASN A 795 -20.01 14.77 -0.86
C ASN A 795 -19.50 16.18 -1.14
N VAL A 796 -18.20 16.35 -1.27
CA VAL A 796 -17.64 17.66 -1.65
C VAL A 796 -18.22 18.13 -2.99
N PRO A 797 -18.75 19.39 -3.09
CA PRO A 797 -19.33 19.88 -4.32
C PRO A 797 -18.29 19.94 -5.46
N ALA A 798 -18.69 19.52 -6.66
CA ALA A 798 -17.81 19.57 -7.83
C ALA A 798 -17.32 21.00 -8.17
N SER A 799 -18.09 22.04 -7.81
CA SER A 799 -17.68 23.43 -7.96
C SER A 799 -16.51 23.81 -7.04
N VAL A 800 -16.47 23.25 -5.82
CA VAL A 800 -15.37 23.48 -4.87
C VAL A 800 -14.09 22.83 -5.36
N LEU A 801 -14.19 21.58 -5.86
CA LEU A 801 -13.04 20.92 -6.47
C LEU A 801 -12.55 21.63 -7.74
N ALA A 802 -13.47 22.20 -8.54
CA ALA A 802 -13.10 23.00 -9.70
C ALA A 802 -12.39 24.30 -9.29
N GLU A 803 -12.88 24.98 -8.24
CA GLU A 803 -12.23 26.14 -7.66
C GLU A 803 -10.81 25.82 -7.19
N GLN A 804 -10.65 24.73 -6.45
CA GLN A 804 -9.34 24.22 -6.02
C GLN A 804 -8.41 23.99 -7.23
N GLY A 805 -8.91 23.37 -8.31
CA GLY A 805 -8.14 23.14 -9.52
C GLY A 805 -7.63 24.43 -10.17
N TRP A 806 -8.47 25.47 -10.23
CA TRP A 806 -8.07 26.78 -10.75
C TRP A 806 -7.07 27.50 -9.84
N LEU A 807 -7.17 27.32 -8.51
CA LEU A 807 -6.19 27.88 -7.56
C LEU A 807 -4.84 27.17 -7.68
N TYR A 808 -4.82 25.84 -7.81
CA TYR A 808 -3.58 25.11 -8.09
C TYR A 808 -2.92 25.58 -9.38
N LYS A 809 -3.69 25.78 -10.46
CA LYS A 809 -3.16 26.38 -11.68
C LYS A 809 -2.48 27.72 -11.40
N GLN A 810 -3.15 28.64 -10.70
CA GLN A 810 -2.62 29.96 -10.41
C GLN A 810 -1.37 29.94 -9.52
N TYR A 811 -1.32 29.03 -8.56
CA TYR A 811 -0.14 28.83 -7.70
C TYR A 811 1.05 28.29 -8.51
N PHE A 812 0.82 27.28 -9.34
CA PHE A 812 1.87 26.75 -10.20
C PHE A 812 2.31 27.74 -11.29
N ASP A 813 1.43 28.56 -11.79
CA ASP A 813 1.81 29.67 -12.67
C ASP A 813 2.71 30.66 -11.94
N ALA A 814 2.38 31.04 -10.70
CA ALA A 814 3.22 31.91 -9.87
C ALA A 814 4.61 31.29 -9.61
N PHE A 815 4.67 30.00 -9.27
CA PHE A 815 5.95 29.31 -9.07
C PHE A 815 6.83 29.28 -10.32
N LYS A 816 6.24 28.98 -11.48
CA LYS A 816 6.93 28.93 -12.77
C LYS A 816 7.45 30.31 -13.21
N GLU A 817 6.58 31.32 -13.12
CA GLU A 817 6.86 32.65 -13.67
C GLU A 817 7.81 33.47 -12.79
N THR A 818 7.78 33.29 -11.47
CA THR A 818 8.80 33.92 -10.61
C THR A 818 10.19 33.41 -10.92
N GLY A 819 10.32 32.14 -11.33
CA GLY A 819 11.59 31.49 -11.62
C GLY A 819 12.54 31.39 -10.41
N LYS A 820 12.00 31.49 -9.18
CA LYS A 820 12.75 31.55 -7.92
C LYS A 820 12.51 30.35 -7.01
N ILE A 821 11.54 29.52 -7.34
CA ILE A 821 11.27 28.27 -6.63
C ILE A 821 12.12 27.15 -7.25
N SER A 822 12.93 26.48 -6.42
CA SER A 822 13.84 25.42 -6.86
C SER A 822 13.28 24.01 -6.70
N ALA A 823 12.19 23.84 -5.95
CA ALA A 823 11.44 22.58 -5.80
C ALA A 823 10.04 22.85 -5.24
N VAL A 824 9.09 21.96 -5.57
CA VAL A 824 7.75 21.95 -4.98
C VAL A 824 7.47 20.54 -4.44
N THR A 825 7.11 20.42 -3.17
CA THR A 825 6.74 19.16 -2.51
C THR A 825 5.31 19.27 -1.99
N PHE A 826 4.47 18.34 -2.36
CA PHE A 826 3.14 18.17 -1.77
C PHE A 826 3.23 17.46 -0.42
N TRP A 827 2.37 17.83 0.53
CA TRP A 827 2.28 17.15 1.81
C TRP A 827 1.30 15.98 1.74
N GLY A 828 1.73 14.92 1.08
CA GLY A 828 0.97 13.75 0.66
C GLY A 828 0.75 13.68 -0.86
N MET A 829 0.17 12.60 -1.35
CA MET A 829 -0.11 12.39 -2.77
C MET A 829 -1.59 12.42 -3.09
N ALA A 830 -2.39 11.79 -2.25
CA ALA A 830 -3.82 11.57 -2.44
C ALA A 830 -4.59 11.83 -1.14
N ASP A 831 -5.88 12.12 -1.29
CA ASP A 831 -6.74 12.54 -0.17
C ASP A 831 -7.05 11.43 0.85
N ASP A 832 -6.74 10.16 0.53
CA ASP A 832 -6.96 9.02 1.43
C ASP A 832 -5.93 8.94 2.57
N ASP A 833 -4.83 9.71 2.45
CA ASP A 833 -3.84 9.88 3.49
C ASP A 833 -3.45 11.36 3.63
N THR A 834 -4.23 12.13 4.36
CA THR A 834 -3.97 13.54 4.65
C THR A 834 -4.10 13.85 6.14
N TRP A 835 -3.13 14.58 6.70
CA TRP A 835 -3.18 15.04 8.09
C TRP A 835 -4.37 16.00 8.36
N LEU A 836 -4.91 16.63 7.32
CA LEU A 836 -6.02 17.56 7.43
C LEU A 836 -7.35 16.90 7.79
N ASP A 837 -7.45 15.58 7.69
CA ASP A 837 -8.59 14.83 8.23
C ASP A 837 -8.67 14.88 9.76
N GLY A 838 -7.54 15.17 10.43
CA GLY A 838 -7.45 15.34 11.88
C GLY A 838 -7.30 16.79 12.36
N PHE A 839 -7.06 17.74 11.45
CA PHE A 839 -6.72 19.13 11.80
C PHE A 839 -7.44 20.15 10.89
N PRO A 840 -7.94 21.29 11.44
CA PRO A 840 -7.98 21.70 12.86
C PRO A 840 -9.09 20.99 13.64
N VAL A 841 -9.91 20.20 12.98
CA VAL A 841 -10.99 19.37 13.53
C VAL A 841 -11.06 18.08 12.73
N THR A 842 -11.56 17.01 13.33
CA THR A 842 -11.78 15.74 12.61
C THR A 842 -12.92 15.92 11.60
N ARG A 843 -12.59 15.83 10.31
CA ARG A 843 -13.51 15.90 9.16
C ARG A 843 -12.79 15.38 7.91
N THR A 844 -13.53 14.95 6.91
CA THR A 844 -12.94 14.57 5.61
C THR A 844 -12.51 15.83 4.85
N ASP A 845 -11.25 15.91 4.43
CA ASP A 845 -10.72 16.98 3.57
C ASP A 845 -10.24 16.42 2.21
N TYR A 846 -10.00 17.28 1.24
CA TYR A 846 -9.66 16.92 -0.14
C TYR A 846 -8.50 17.80 -0.66
N PRO A 847 -7.34 17.84 0.04
CA PRO A 847 -6.34 18.88 -0.24
C PRO A 847 -5.40 18.59 -1.40
N LEU A 848 -5.30 17.34 -1.88
CA LEU A 848 -4.20 16.84 -2.70
C LEU A 848 -4.58 16.67 -4.19
N PRO A 849 -3.64 16.43 -5.11
CA PRO A 849 -3.93 16.27 -6.54
C PRO A 849 -4.78 15.06 -6.89
N PHE A 850 -4.71 13.97 -6.10
CA PHE A 850 -5.47 12.75 -6.32
C PHE A 850 -6.50 12.56 -5.20
N ASP A 851 -7.62 11.93 -5.52
CA ASP A 851 -8.70 11.67 -4.57
C ASP A 851 -8.44 10.41 -3.71
N HIS A 852 -9.36 10.09 -2.79
CA HIS A 852 -9.32 8.89 -1.95
C HIS A 852 -9.28 7.56 -2.73
N GLY A 853 -9.57 7.57 -4.01
CA GLY A 853 -9.47 6.42 -4.91
C GLY A 853 -8.25 6.49 -5.84
N LEU A 854 -7.28 7.36 -5.55
CA LEU A 854 -6.08 7.61 -6.35
C LEU A 854 -6.38 8.09 -7.77
N GLN A 855 -7.53 8.75 -7.98
CA GLN A 855 -7.93 9.29 -9.26
C GLN A 855 -7.59 10.78 -9.35
N ALA A 856 -7.21 11.23 -10.55
CA ALA A 856 -6.84 12.62 -10.80
C ALA A 856 -8.02 13.58 -10.61
N LYS A 857 -7.87 14.51 -9.68
CA LYS A 857 -8.84 15.57 -9.38
C LYS A 857 -8.68 16.79 -10.32
N PRO A 858 -9.61 17.75 -10.27
CA PRO A 858 -9.38 19.08 -10.87
C PRO A 858 -8.05 19.72 -10.41
N ALA A 859 -7.63 19.54 -9.16
CA ALA A 859 -6.32 19.97 -8.64
C ALA A 859 -5.15 19.46 -9.51
N TYR A 860 -5.12 18.17 -9.83
CA TYR A 860 -4.14 17.59 -10.74
C TYR A 860 -4.20 18.22 -12.14
N TRP A 861 -5.40 18.38 -12.71
CA TRP A 861 -5.56 18.97 -14.06
C TRP A 861 -5.14 20.44 -14.09
N GLY A 862 -5.37 21.19 -13.02
CA GLY A 862 -4.88 22.58 -12.88
C GLY A 862 -3.36 22.69 -13.00
N ILE A 863 -2.63 21.66 -12.60
CA ILE A 863 -1.17 21.60 -12.63
C ILE A 863 -0.65 21.18 -14.02
N VAL A 864 -1.20 20.07 -14.58
CA VAL A 864 -0.62 19.42 -15.76
C VAL A 864 -1.26 19.85 -17.10
N ASP A 865 -2.56 20.11 -17.11
CA ASP A 865 -3.32 20.50 -18.31
C ASP A 865 -4.59 21.28 -17.95
N PRO A 866 -4.50 22.58 -17.67
CA PRO A 866 -5.66 23.40 -17.29
C PRO A 866 -6.78 23.44 -18.32
N THR A 867 -6.55 23.01 -19.55
CA THR A 867 -7.61 22.95 -20.58
C THR A 867 -8.68 21.92 -20.26
N LYS A 868 -8.39 20.99 -19.36
CA LYS A 868 -9.31 19.97 -18.84
C LYS A 868 -10.13 20.43 -17.64
N LEU A 869 -9.82 21.58 -17.08
CA LEU A 869 -10.63 22.13 -16.00
C LEU A 869 -12.03 22.48 -16.51
N PRO A 870 -13.06 22.35 -15.67
CA PRO A 870 -14.37 22.93 -15.97
C PRO A 870 -14.18 24.41 -16.29
N GLY A 871 -14.87 24.91 -17.36
CA GLY A 871 -14.60 26.22 -17.94
C GLY A 871 -14.47 27.33 -16.89
N TYR A 872 -13.28 27.93 -16.81
CA TYR A 872 -13.05 29.14 -16.02
C TYR A 872 -13.76 30.27 -16.71
N GLY A 873 -14.85 30.64 -16.12
CA GLY A 873 -15.85 31.37 -16.84
C GLY A 873 -15.70 32.88 -16.80
N MET A 874 -14.51 33.49 -16.96
CA MET A 874 -14.48 34.93 -17.24
C MET A 874 -15.17 35.22 -18.55
N THR A 875 -16.35 35.76 -18.46
CA THR A 875 -17.14 36.19 -19.62
C THR A 875 -17.14 37.72 -19.71
N PHE A 876 -17.17 38.21 -20.93
CA PHE A 876 -17.15 39.64 -21.17
C PHE A 876 -18.28 40.01 -22.08
N ALA A 877 -18.91 41.16 -21.79
CA ALA A 877 -19.95 41.73 -22.61
C ALA A 877 -19.72 43.21 -22.81
N LEU A 878 -20.01 43.66 -24.00
CA LEU A 878 -20.16 45.10 -24.28
C LEU A 878 -21.58 45.50 -23.87
N SER A 879 -21.76 46.07 -22.67
CA SER A 879 -23.07 46.19 -22.05
C SER A 879 -23.81 47.50 -22.44
N THR A 880 -23.08 48.54 -22.74
CA THR A 880 -23.72 49.79 -23.19
C THR A 880 -22.91 50.53 -24.25
N LYS A 881 -23.63 51.24 -25.13
CA LYS A 881 -23.09 52.23 -26.07
C LYS A 881 -23.86 53.52 -25.85
N ALA A 882 -23.34 54.41 -25.02
CA ALA A 882 -23.94 55.69 -24.70
C ALA A 882 -23.18 56.87 -25.39
N GLY A 883 -23.70 58.10 -25.28
CA GLY A 883 -23.01 59.30 -25.68
C GLY A 883 -23.82 60.21 -26.69
N THR A 884 -23.36 61.43 -26.91
CA THR A 884 -23.98 62.45 -27.78
C THR A 884 -22.96 62.95 -28.79
N GLY A 885 -23.44 63.47 -29.94
CA GLY A 885 -22.55 64.00 -30.98
C GLY A 885 -21.51 63.00 -31.44
N ASN A 886 -20.26 63.42 -31.40
CA ASN A 886 -19.09 62.56 -31.79
C ASN A 886 -18.48 61.80 -30.63
N THR A 887 -19.13 61.80 -29.47
CA THR A 887 -18.63 61.01 -28.31
C THR A 887 -19.44 59.74 -28.13
N ARG A 888 -18.74 58.60 -27.82
CA ARG A 888 -19.34 57.34 -27.44
C ARG A 888 -18.68 56.85 -26.16
N THR A 889 -19.50 56.37 -25.24
CA THR A 889 -19.02 55.61 -24.06
C THR A 889 -19.37 54.14 -24.26
N LEU A 890 -18.35 53.29 -24.23
CA LEU A 890 -18.48 51.85 -24.29
C LEU A 890 -18.22 51.29 -22.91
N THR A 891 -19.13 50.48 -22.38
CA THR A 891 -18.97 49.83 -21.08
C THR A 891 -18.75 48.33 -21.30
N VAL A 892 -17.60 47.86 -20.86
CA VAL A 892 -17.24 46.43 -20.87
C VAL A 892 -17.48 45.88 -19.47
N THR A 893 -18.30 44.89 -19.38
CA THR A 893 -18.59 44.12 -18.13
C THR A 893 -17.87 42.81 -18.17
N ALA A 894 -17.04 42.56 -17.18
CA ALA A 894 -16.45 41.25 -16.89
C ALA A 894 -17.32 40.55 -15.85
N THR A 895 -17.61 39.31 -16.07
CA THR A 895 -18.35 38.43 -15.12
C THR A 895 -17.54 37.20 -14.87
N ASN A 896 -17.26 36.91 -13.60
CA ASN A 896 -16.66 35.64 -13.21
C ASN A 896 -17.70 34.53 -13.33
N GLY A 897 -17.33 33.42 -13.96
CA GLY A 897 -18.18 32.22 -14.09
C GLY A 897 -18.34 31.45 -12.79
N ASN A 898 -18.50 30.12 -12.87
CA ASN A 898 -18.87 29.25 -11.75
C ASN A 898 -17.68 28.62 -11.03
N VAL A 899 -16.48 29.14 -11.14
CA VAL A 899 -15.29 28.56 -10.54
C VAL A 899 -14.42 29.62 -9.89
N GLY A 900 -14.22 29.54 -8.64
CA GLY A 900 -13.31 30.30 -7.81
C GLY A 900 -13.34 31.80 -7.92
N THR A 901 -12.77 32.51 -6.98
CA THR A 901 -12.60 33.96 -7.02
C THR A 901 -11.53 34.34 -8.04
N ALA A 902 -11.89 35.21 -9.02
CA ALA A 902 -10.94 35.83 -9.95
C ALA A 902 -10.25 37.02 -9.27
N TYR A 903 -9.08 36.77 -8.69
CA TYR A 903 -8.33 37.77 -7.92
C TYR A 903 -7.70 38.83 -8.83
N ALA A 904 -7.61 40.07 -8.32
CA ALA A 904 -6.94 41.18 -8.96
C ALA A 904 -7.32 41.39 -10.44
N THR A 905 -8.57 41.14 -10.80
CA THR A 905 -9.05 41.26 -12.19
C THR A 905 -8.87 42.67 -12.71
N GLN A 906 -8.32 42.79 -13.91
CA GLN A 906 -8.10 44.09 -14.58
C GLN A 906 -8.21 44.01 -16.10
N LEU A 907 -8.52 45.13 -16.74
CA LEU A 907 -8.50 45.32 -18.19
C LEU A 907 -7.20 46.01 -18.58
N ASN A 908 -6.34 45.35 -19.36
CA ASN A 908 -4.97 45.79 -19.65
C ASN A 908 -4.88 46.68 -20.90
N GLY A 909 -5.89 46.70 -21.71
CA GLY A 909 -5.89 47.46 -22.95
C GLY A 909 -7.29 47.69 -23.50
N PHE A 910 -7.38 48.56 -24.47
CA PHE A 910 -8.61 48.86 -25.24
C PHE A 910 -8.21 49.28 -26.65
N THR A 911 -8.40 48.41 -27.64
CA THR A 911 -8.00 48.64 -29.03
C THR A 911 -9.20 48.50 -29.96
N LEU A 912 -9.31 49.43 -30.92
CA LEU A 912 -10.33 49.43 -31.98
C LEU A 912 -9.64 49.30 -33.34
N THR A 913 -9.94 48.23 -34.06
CA THR A 913 -9.45 47.97 -35.43
C THR A 913 -10.60 48.02 -36.41
N GLN A 914 -10.52 48.89 -37.43
CA GLN A 914 -11.58 49.04 -38.41
C GLN A 914 -11.63 47.82 -39.37
N LYS A 915 -12.80 47.22 -39.53
CA LYS A 915 -13.07 46.10 -40.44
C LYS A 915 -13.62 46.53 -41.77
N SER A 916 -14.52 47.53 -41.76
CA SER A 916 -15.17 48.01 -42.99
C SER A 916 -15.73 49.45 -42.83
N GLY A 917 -16.08 50.11 -43.97
CA GLY A 917 -16.58 51.47 -44.05
C GLY A 917 -15.48 52.47 -44.40
N PRO A 918 -15.84 53.76 -44.57
CA PRO A 918 -14.87 54.82 -44.84
C PRO A 918 -13.78 54.86 -43.76
N LYS A 919 -12.51 54.91 -44.14
CA LYS A 919 -11.36 54.89 -43.26
C LYS A 919 -11.40 56.04 -42.25
N CYS A 920 -11.29 55.74 -41.00
CA CYS A 920 -11.20 56.67 -39.90
C CYS A 920 -10.46 56.10 -38.71
N THR A 921 -10.11 56.94 -37.72
CA THR A 921 -9.38 56.50 -36.51
C THR A 921 -10.09 57.07 -35.30
N PRO A 922 -10.94 56.27 -34.62
CA PRO A 922 -11.54 56.67 -33.36
C PRO A 922 -10.45 56.77 -32.27
N LYS A 923 -10.61 57.78 -31.36
CA LYS A 923 -9.64 58.00 -30.28
C LYS A 923 -10.29 57.79 -28.94
N VAL A 924 -9.68 56.97 -28.09
CA VAL A 924 -10.03 56.82 -26.66
C VAL A 924 -9.64 58.13 -25.96
N THR A 925 -10.61 58.79 -25.31
CA THR A 925 -10.42 60.08 -24.63
C THR A 925 -10.58 60.01 -23.13
N ALA A 926 -11.18 58.94 -22.60
CA ALA A 926 -11.21 58.60 -21.16
C ALA A 926 -11.33 57.08 -20.96
N GLY A 927 -10.87 56.58 -19.81
CA GLY A 927 -10.72 55.18 -19.51
C GLY A 927 -9.27 54.72 -19.77
N SER A 928 -8.32 55.22 -18.97
CA SER A 928 -6.91 54.82 -19.06
C SER A 928 -6.77 53.38 -18.59
N THR A 929 -6.06 52.55 -19.32
CA THR A 929 -5.69 51.18 -18.92
C THR A 929 -4.32 51.18 -18.23
N PRO A 930 -4.06 50.23 -17.31
CA PRO A 930 -4.98 49.19 -16.82
C PRO A 930 -6.13 49.74 -15.95
N VAL A 931 -7.32 49.12 -16.07
CA VAL A 931 -8.47 49.42 -15.21
C VAL A 931 -8.68 48.28 -14.25
N MET A 932 -8.49 48.53 -12.96
CA MET A 932 -8.71 47.53 -11.91
C MET A 932 -10.21 47.26 -11.72
N LEU A 933 -10.62 46.00 -11.81
CA LEU A 933 -11.99 45.58 -11.50
C LEU A 933 -12.05 44.94 -10.08
N GLY A 934 -10.90 44.62 -9.50
CA GLY A 934 -10.80 44.03 -8.18
C GLY A 934 -11.01 42.51 -8.18
N ASP A 935 -11.22 41.95 -6.98
CA ASP A 935 -11.51 40.52 -6.80
C ASP A 935 -12.99 40.29 -7.15
N LEU A 936 -13.22 39.40 -8.09
CA LEU A 936 -14.57 39.00 -8.51
C LEU A 936 -14.90 37.61 -7.95
N ALA A 937 -15.76 37.55 -6.96
CA ALA A 937 -16.32 36.31 -6.46
C ALA A 937 -17.10 35.58 -7.57
N VAL A 938 -17.36 34.30 -7.39
CA VAL A 938 -18.17 33.48 -8.30
C VAL A 938 -19.51 34.14 -8.59
N GLY A 939 -19.86 34.34 -9.87
CA GLY A 939 -21.06 35.03 -10.34
C GLY A 939 -21.01 36.54 -10.23
N ALA A 940 -19.97 37.13 -9.63
CA ALA A 940 -19.84 38.57 -9.52
C ALA A 940 -19.45 39.22 -10.86
N SER A 941 -19.87 40.46 -11.03
CA SER A 941 -19.56 41.27 -12.21
C SER A 941 -19.02 42.63 -11.83
N ALA A 942 -18.05 43.12 -12.59
CA ALA A 942 -17.59 44.49 -12.53
C ALA A 942 -17.48 45.08 -13.93
N SER A 943 -17.62 46.42 -14.04
CA SER A 943 -17.66 47.11 -15.33
C SER A 943 -16.66 48.23 -15.40
N ALA A 944 -16.08 48.40 -16.59
CA ALA A 944 -15.25 49.54 -16.92
C ALA A 944 -15.82 50.30 -18.14
N SER A 945 -15.77 51.60 -18.10
CA SER A 945 -16.26 52.46 -19.20
C SER A 945 -15.13 53.23 -19.88
N PHE A 946 -15.15 53.19 -21.20
CA PHE A 946 -14.21 53.90 -22.07
C PHE A 946 -14.93 54.93 -22.91
N THR A 947 -14.46 56.17 -22.91
CA THR A 947 -15.03 57.24 -23.76
C THR A 947 -14.20 57.42 -25.03
N ILE A 948 -14.88 57.40 -26.18
CA ILE A 948 -14.27 57.39 -27.50
C ILE A 948 -14.78 58.60 -28.30
N ASN A 949 -13.86 59.33 -28.87
CA ASN A 949 -14.18 60.37 -29.87
C ASN A 949 -14.17 59.75 -31.27
N ILE A 950 -15.31 59.85 -31.98
CA ILE A 950 -15.51 59.28 -33.30
C ILE A 950 -15.59 60.35 -34.38
N THR A 951 -15.05 61.57 -34.12
CA THR A 951 -15.03 62.64 -35.14
C THR A 951 -14.41 62.15 -36.44
N GLY A 952 -15.10 62.30 -37.52
CA GLY A 952 -14.68 61.88 -38.86
C GLY A 952 -14.97 60.43 -39.20
N CYS A 953 -15.57 59.66 -38.24
CA CYS A 953 -15.98 58.28 -38.47
C CYS A 953 -17.46 58.21 -38.85
N ASN A 954 -17.77 57.37 -39.86
CA ASN A 954 -19.16 56.96 -40.09
C ASN A 954 -19.63 56.04 -38.95
N PRO A 955 -20.71 56.37 -38.24
CA PRO A 955 -21.22 55.55 -37.14
C PRO A 955 -21.58 54.12 -37.53
N LEU A 956 -21.82 53.83 -38.80
CA LEU A 956 -22.11 52.50 -39.33
C LEU A 956 -20.83 51.66 -39.69
N ALA A 957 -19.66 52.33 -39.73
CA ALA A 957 -18.43 51.66 -39.98
C ALA A 957 -18.21 50.55 -38.92
N GLN A 958 -17.75 49.37 -39.33
CA GLN A 958 -17.54 48.21 -38.46
C GLN A 958 -16.13 48.24 -37.88
N PHE A 959 -16.05 47.94 -36.60
CA PHE A 959 -14.79 47.81 -35.85
C PHE A 959 -14.75 46.49 -35.09
N THR A 960 -13.55 45.97 -34.88
CA THR A 960 -13.27 44.95 -33.87
C THR A 960 -12.73 45.67 -32.64
N LEU A 961 -13.40 45.50 -31.51
CA LEU A 961 -12.89 45.83 -30.17
C LEU A 961 -12.08 44.67 -29.63
N SER A 962 -10.88 44.94 -29.15
CA SER A 962 -10.00 43.98 -28.45
C SER A 962 -9.64 44.55 -27.08
N VAL A 963 -9.93 43.81 -26.02
CA VAL A 963 -9.70 44.21 -24.64
C VAL A 963 -8.91 43.10 -23.97
N PRO A 964 -7.56 43.17 -23.93
CA PRO A 964 -6.74 42.30 -23.11
C PRO A 964 -7.10 42.47 -21.64
N TRP A 965 -7.14 41.39 -20.93
CA TRP A 965 -7.43 41.35 -19.50
C TRP A 965 -6.49 40.38 -18.76
N SER A 966 -6.38 40.54 -17.45
CA SER A 966 -5.75 39.58 -16.56
C SER A 966 -6.57 39.45 -15.28
N SER A 967 -6.52 38.27 -14.68
CA SER A 967 -7.14 37.94 -13.42
C SER A 967 -6.16 37.06 -12.64
N ALA A 968 -5.89 37.39 -11.39
CA ALA A 968 -4.79 36.87 -10.65
C ALA A 968 -3.41 37.13 -11.30
N VAL A 969 -2.35 36.59 -10.69
CA VAL A 969 -1.01 36.67 -11.25
C VAL A 969 -0.92 35.65 -12.40
N TYR A 970 -0.55 36.11 -13.59
CA TYR A 970 -0.34 35.31 -14.81
C TYR A 970 -1.58 34.73 -15.52
N ASP A 971 -2.79 34.96 -15.04
CA ASP A 971 -3.99 34.55 -15.77
C ASP A 971 -4.44 35.65 -16.71
N THR A 972 -4.43 35.42 -18.01
CA THR A 972 -4.64 36.45 -19.02
C THR A 972 -5.49 35.94 -20.17
N GLY A 973 -6.17 36.88 -20.82
CA GLY A 973 -6.97 36.64 -22.01
C GLY A 973 -7.26 37.91 -22.81
N THR A 974 -8.01 37.77 -23.86
CA THR A 974 -8.46 38.93 -24.66
C THR A 974 -9.92 38.76 -25.02
N PHE A 975 -10.74 39.72 -24.58
CA PHE A 975 -12.11 39.84 -25.05
C PHE A 975 -12.15 40.51 -26.42
N VAL A 976 -12.74 39.85 -27.39
CA VAL A 976 -12.87 40.36 -28.75
C VAL A 976 -14.34 40.41 -29.17
N THR A 977 -14.82 41.55 -29.65
CA THR A 977 -16.18 41.69 -30.17
C THR A 977 -16.23 42.68 -31.32
N ASN A 978 -17.24 42.55 -32.18
CA ASN A 978 -17.48 43.47 -33.27
C ASN A 978 -18.52 44.53 -32.86
N LEU A 979 -18.31 45.75 -33.28
CA LEU A 979 -19.23 46.84 -33.01
C LEU A 979 -19.25 47.89 -34.11
N ASN A 980 -20.27 48.72 -34.11
CA ASN A 980 -20.30 50.02 -34.77
C ASN A 980 -20.68 51.11 -33.76
N PHE A 981 -20.65 52.38 -34.16
CA PHE A 981 -20.96 53.48 -33.27
C PHE A 981 -22.41 54.05 -33.45
N ASN A 982 -23.28 53.32 -34.16
CA ASN A 982 -24.66 53.65 -34.28
C ASN A 982 -25.41 53.62 -32.93
N ARG A 983 -26.38 54.44 -32.67
CA ARG A 983 -27.14 54.58 -31.43
C ARG A 983 -28.38 53.70 -31.38
N GLY A 984 -28.49 52.73 -32.17
CA GLY A 984 -29.60 51.81 -32.16
C GLY A 984 -29.10 50.38 -31.83
N ASN A 985 -29.57 49.78 -30.73
CA ASN A 985 -29.35 48.48 -30.13
C ASN A 985 -28.10 48.32 -29.31
#